data_95de0f31f8a259f0312a28a53d022ba3
#
_entry.id   95de0f31f8a259f0312a28a53d022ba3
#
_cell.length_a   1.000
_cell.length_b   1.000
_cell.length_c   1.000
_cell.angle_alpha   90.00
_cell.angle_beta   90.00
_cell.angle_gamma   90.00
#
_symmetry.space_group_name_H-M   'P 1'
#
loop_
_entity.id
_entity.type
_entity.pdbx_description
1 polymer ?
#
loop_
_entity_poly.entity_id
_entity_poly.type
_entity_poly.pdbx_seq_one_letter_code
_entity_poly.pdbx_strand_id
1 'polypeptide(L)'
;MFAKVLIANRGAIAVRVIRTLKKMGIASVAVYADADADAPHVSLADEAWPLGEGPAAQTYLDQEKIFAIMQKSGAQAVHPGYGFLSENASFCRGLTERGLVFIGPTPEQMIAFGLKHEARALAQQSGVPLLPGTGLLSSLDDAVLQAAEIGYPVMLKSTAGGGGIGMQICHDEQQLRGSWQSIKRLSANNFANEGVFLEKYIEFARHIEVQVFGDGQGDVLVLGDRDCSTQRRHQKVIEEAPAPNIPAEVRQHLHQCAAALVASVHYRGAGTVEFIYDQKQERFYFLEVNTRLQVEHGVTELIYNVDLVEWMVRLAAGAMPSFAQIKSSLQPQGHAIQARIYAENPARDFQPSAGTLNMVRWPEADGKNLRIDHWVESGSIISPFYDPMLGKVMAWAETRDIAINRLADALQKTALDGIVTNRDYVWHILQTDVLRAGEIHTRYLNSFQYHPQSCDVLAPGTMTTIQDYPGRRGYWDVGVPPSGPFDDVAFRLGNRLLGNPEIAAGLEITFNGPTLKFNCRQQLVLTGALMEASLDGEPVSFYKTFVVEPGQILKLGKITGAGARAYCLFKGGIACENYLGSKATFTLGQFGGITGAALRTGDVLNFAEKVETVAQAQLPQSLRPQHTQQWRLRVIYGPHGA
;
A
#
# COMPACT_ATOMS: atom_id res chain seq x y z
N MET A 1 2.74 -0.48 -36.35
CA MET A 1 2.97 -0.94 -34.97
C MET A 1 4.43 -0.71 -34.62
N PHE A 2 4.75 -0.32 -33.36
CA PHE A 2 6.14 -0.12 -32.94
C PHE A 2 6.89 -1.44 -32.90
N ALA A 3 8.18 -1.41 -33.22
CA ALA A 3 9.07 -2.55 -33.02
C ALA A 3 9.59 -2.61 -31.56
N LYS A 4 9.82 -1.43 -30.95
CA LYS A 4 10.40 -1.32 -29.62
C LYS A 4 9.83 -0.11 -28.86
N VAL A 5 9.47 -0.30 -27.59
CA VAL A 5 8.90 0.72 -26.68
C VAL A 5 9.71 0.78 -25.40
N LEU A 6 10.11 1.99 -24.98
CA LEU A 6 10.72 2.24 -23.68
C LEU A 6 9.63 2.48 -22.64
N ILE A 7 9.82 1.93 -21.43
CA ILE A 7 8.96 2.15 -20.28
C ILE A 7 9.65 3.12 -19.33
N ALA A 8 9.21 4.39 -19.30
CA ALA A 8 9.78 5.42 -18.43
C ALA A 8 9.15 5.36 -17.02
N ASN A 9 9.23 4.20 -16.38
CA ASN A 9 8.67 3.95 -15.07
C ASN A 9 9.32 2.73 -14.42
N ARG A 10 8.91 2.40 -13.17
CA ARG A 10 9.39 1.29 -12.36
C ARG A 10 8.24 0.50 -11.72
N GLY A 11 8.59 -0.53 -10.98
CA GLY A 11 7.65 -1.23 -10.11
C GLY A 11 6.50 -1.92 -10.86
N ALA A 12 5.35 -1.99 -10.23
CA ALA A 12 4.19 -2.74 -10.73
C ALA A 12 3.70 -2.27 -12.11
N ILE A 13 3.77 -0.98 -12.40
CA ILE A 13 3.33 -0.46 -13.70
C ILE A 13 4.32 -0.81 -14.82
N ALA A 14 5.63 -0.80 -14.55
CA ALA A 14 6.61 -1.22 -15.55
C ALA A 14 6.42 -2.70 -15.90
N VAL A 15 6.28 -3.58 -14.89
CA VAL A 15 5.96 -5.00 -15.10
C VAL A 15 4.65 -5.18 -15.90
N ARG A 16 3.62 -4.39 -15.56
CA ARG A 16 2.32 -4.42 -16.24
C ARG A 16 2.44 -4.06 -17.73
N VAL A 17 3.18 -3.00 -18.07
CA VAL A 17 3.40 -2.57 -19.45
C VAL A 17 4.23 -3.60 -20.21
N ILE A 18 5.32 -4.13 -19.62
CA ILE A 18 6.15 -5.18 -20.23
C ILE A 18 5.31 -6.39 -20.62
N ARG A 19 4.42 -6.86 -19.74
CA ARG A 19 3.52 -8.00 -20.02
C ARG A 19 2.64 -7.75 -21.25
N THR A 20 2.08 -6.56 -21.38
CA THR A 20 1.26 -6.20 -22.55
C THR A 20 2.10 -6.10 -23.83
N LEU A 21 3.26 -5.43 -23.78
CA LEU A 21 4.16 -5.34 -24.94
C LEU A 21 4.58 -6.73 -25.42
N LYS A 22 4.93 -7.63 -24.51
CA LYS A 22 5.27 -9.03 -24.82
C LYS A 22 4.11 -9.76 -25.49
N LYS A 23 2.88 -9.60 -24.98
CA LYS A 23 1.66 -10.16 -25.60
C LYS A 23 1.42 -9.60 -27.01
N MET A 24 1.79 -8.34 -27.26
CA MET A 24 1.68 -7.69 -28.57
C MET A 24 2.86 -8.00 -29.52
N GLY A 25 3.88 -8.72 -29.08
CA GLY A 25 5.10 -8.98 -29.87
C GLY A 25 5.99 -7.75 -30.05
N ILE A 26 5.94 -6.78 -29.13
CA ILE A 26 6.71 -5.53 -29.17
C ILE A 26 7.85 -5.64 -28.15
N ALA A 27 9.09 -5.37 -28.59
CA ALA A 27 10.25 -5.40 -27.70
C ALA A 27 10.16 -4.28 -26.66
N SER A 28 10.48 -4.61 -25.40
CA SER A 28 10.41 -3.72 -24.25
C SER A 28 11.79 -3.26 -23.81
N VAL A 29 11.93 -1.96 -23.51
CA VAL A 29 13.15 -1.38 -22.91
C VAL A 29 12.78 -0.84 -21.53
N ALA A 30 13.33 -1.45 -20.50
CA ALA A 30 13.20 -0.93 -19.13
C ALA A 30 14.32 0.05 -18.79
N VAL A 31 14.02 0.97 -17.87
CA VAL A 31 15.03 1.81 -17.22
C VAL A 31 15.00 1.56 -15.72
N TYR A 32 16.13 1.64 -15.04
CA TYR A 32 16.21 1.38 -13.61
C TYR A 32 17.26 2.22 -12.91
N ALA A 33 16.95 2.69 -11.70
CA ALA A 33 17.93 3.23 -10.78
C ALA A 33 18.67 2.07 -10.10
N ASP A 34 19.88 2.32 -9.59
CA ASP A 34 20.71 1.28 -8.95
C ASP A 34 19.98 0.55 -7.81
N ALA A 35 19.11 1.26 -7.08
CA ALA A 35 18.26 0.67 -6.04
C ALA A 35 17.21 -0.34 -6.58
N ASP A 36 16.95 -0.35 -7.87
CA ASP A 36 15.99 -1.22 -8.56
C ASP A 36 16.68 -2.26 -9.47
N ALA A 37 18.01 -2.38 -9.42
CA ALA A 37 18.77 -3.24 -10.34
C ALA A 37 18.30 -4.71 -10.37
N ASP A 38 17.87 -5.22 -9.22
CA ASP A 38 17.35 -6.58 -9.07
C ASP A 38 15.80 -6.65 -9.16
N ALA A 39 15.13 -5.54 -9.50
CA ALA A 39 13.67 -5.53 -9.58
C ALA A 39 13.15 -6.29 -10.80
N PRO A 40 11.99 -7.00 -10.71
CA PRO A 40 11.48 -7.86 -11.78
C PRO A 40 11.30 -7.19 -13.13
N HIS A 41 11.01 -5.88 -13.20
CA HIS A 41 10.87 -5.18 -14.47
C HIS A 41 12.19 -5.12 -15.27
N VAL A 42 13.35 -5.22 -14.59
CA VAL A 42 14.67 -5.24 -15.22
C VAL A 42 14.91 -6.58 -15.93
N SER A 43 14.62 -7.69 -15.24
CA SER A 43 14.81 -9.04 -15.77
C SER A 43 13.74 -9.47 -16.78
N LEU A 44 12.53 -8.91 -16.71
CA LEU A 44 11.39 -9.24 -17.58
C LEU A 44 11.42 -8.51 -18.92
N ALA A 45 12.10 -7.37 -19.01
CA ALA A 45 12.25 -6.60 -20.23
C ALA A 45 13.23 -7.25 -21.21
N ASP A 46 13.08 -6.98 -22.51
CA ASP A 46 14.01 -7.47 -23.53
C ASP A 46 15.36 -6.74 -23.45
N GLU A 47 15.36 -5.47 -23.02
CA GLU A 47 16.55 -4.67 -22.72
C GLU A 47 16.30 -3.87 -21.44
N ALA A 48 17.38 -3.63 -20.65
CA ALA A 48 17.32 -2.78 -19.47
C ALA A 48 18.55 -1.86 -19.40
N TRP A 49 18.31 -0.57 -19.02
CA TRP A 49 19.33 0.47 -19.02
C TRP A 49 19.40 1.18 -17.67
N PRO A 50 20.60 1.35 -17.09
CA PRO A 50 20.76 2.02 -15.81
C PRO A 50 20.59 3.54 -15.92
N LEU A 51 19.93 4.12 -14.92
CA LEU A 51 19.80 5.57 -14.70
C LEU A 51 20.84 6.08 -13.68
N GLY A 52 21.53 5.16 -12.99
CA GLY A 52 22.49 5.44 -11.93
C GLY A 52 21.85 5.55 -10.55
N GLU A 53 22.65 6.02 -9.59
CA GLU A 53 22.28 6.18 -8.19
C GLU A 53 21.52 7.49 -7.96
N GLY A 54 20.67 7.54 -6.93
CA GLY A 54 20.05 8.76 -6.42
C GLY A 54 18.53 8.74 -6.37
N PRO A 55 17.93 9.86 -5.88
CA PRO A 55 16.48 10.02 -5.82
C PRO A 55 15.86 10.17 -7.21
N ALA A 56 14.53 10.15 -7.28
CA ALA A 56 13.78 10.22 -8.54
C ALA A 56 14.18 11.41 -9.45
N ALA A 57 14.49 12.56 -8.87
CA ALA A 57 14.92 13.75 -9.62
C ALA A 57 16.22 13.55 -10.43
N GLN A 58 17.09 12.64 -9.98
CA GLN A 58 18.37 12.32 -10.63
C GLN A 58 18.31 11.04 -11.46
N THR A 59 17.19 10.33 -11.45
CA THR A 59 16.98 9.04 -12.11
C THR A 59 15.75 9.08 -13.01
N TYR A 60 14.58 8.62 -12.54
CA TYR A 60 13.35 8.49 -13.34
C TYR A 60 12.75 9.81 -13.83
N LEU A 61 13.09 10.95 -13.24
CA LEU A 61 12.67 12.29 -13.67
C LEU A 61 13.70 13.01 -14.55
N ASP A 62 14.89 12.42 -14.74
CA ASP A 62 15.92 12.99 -15.60
C ASP A 62 15.61 12.70 -17.08
N GLN A 63 15.00 13.70 -17.74
CA GLN A 63 14.55 13.59 -19.13
C GLN A 63 15.73 13.32 -20.09
N GLU A 64 16.90 13.94 -19.87
CA GLU A 64 18.04 13.82 -20.77
C GLU A 64 18.62 12.40 -20.75
N LYS A 65 18.64 11.75 -19.57
CA LYS A 65 19.01 10.32 -19.47
C LYS A 65 18.04 9.46 -20.27
N ILE A 66 16.73 9.70 -20.15
CA ILE A 66 15.72 8.94 -20.89
C ILE A 66 15.90 9.15 -22.40
N PHE A 67 16.09 10.40 -22.87
CA PHE A 67 16.33 10.68 -24.30
C PHE A 67 17.59 9.97 -24.82
N ALA A 68 18.68 10.00 -24.05
CA ALA A 68 19.91 9.31 -24.41
C ALA A 68 19.74 7.78 -24.52
N ILE A 69 18.96 7.19 -23.61
CA ILE A 69 18.62 5.75 -23.66
C ILE A 69 17.73 5.44 -24.88
N MET A 70 16.73 6.28 -25.17
CA MET A 70 15.89 6.14 -26.37
C MET A 70 16.74 6.07 -27.64
N GLN A 71 17.69 6.99 -27.79
CA GLN A 71 18.60 7.03 -28.94
C GLN A 71 19.48 5.77 -29.02
N LYS A 72 20.03 5.31 -27.89
CA LYS A 72 20.94 4.15 -27.85
C LYS A 72 20.19 2.83 -28.06
N SER A 73 19.01 2.67 -27.48
CA SER A 73 18.20 1.45 -27.60
C SER A 73 17.44 1.34 -28.94
N GLY A 74 17.28 2.46 -29.65
CA GLY A 74 16.45 2.53 -30.86
C GLY A 74 14.95 2.37 -30.59
N ALA A 75 14.49 2.64 -29.37
CA ALA A 75 13.06 2.63 -29.03
C ALA A 75 12.35 3.77 -29.76
N GLN A 76 11.19 3.46 -30.35
CA GLN A 76 10.43 4.38 -31.19
C GLN A 76 9.39 5.19 -30.41
N ALA A 77 8.97 4.66 -29.28
CA ALA A 77 7.94 5.25 -28.43
C ALA A 77 8.27 5.04 -26.94
N VAL A 78 7.68 5.90 -26.09
CA VAL A 78 7.77 5.82 -24.64
C VAL A 78 6.38 5.61 -24.05
N HIS A 79 6.24 4.59 -23.19
CA HIS A 79 5.10 4.46 -22.30
C HIS A 79 5.46 5.01 -20.92
N PRO A 80 4.84 6.10 -20.45
CA PRO A 80 5.24 6.76 -19.19
C PRO A 80 4.67 6.07 -17.94
N GLY A 81 3.69 5.16 -18.07
CA GLY A 81 2.94 4.60 -16.95
C GLY A 81 2.08 5.65 -16.26
N TYR A 82 2.22 5.74 -14.93
CA TYR A 82 1.64 6.79 -14.08
C TYR A 82 2.69 7.37 -13.13
N GLY A 83 2.49 8.59 -12.64
CA GLY A 83 3.51 9.32 -11.87
C GLY A 83 4.72 9.71 -12.72
N PHE A 84 5.82 10.10 -12.10
CA PHE A 84 7.05 10.55 -12.76
C PHE A 84 6.80 11.52 -13.95
N LEU A 85 7.12 11.10 -15.17
CA LEU A 85 7.02 11.91 -16.40
C LEU A 85 5.68 11.77 -17.15
N SER A 86 4.70 11.05 -16.58
CA SER A 86 3.45 10.74 -17.30
C SER A 86 2.57 11.96 -17.60
N GLU A 87 2.67 13.04 -16.83
CA GLU A 87 1.95 14.31 -17.02
C GLU A 87 2.91 15.48 -17.29
N ASN A 88 4.11 15.17 -17.78
CA ASN A 88 5.14 16.18 -18.04
C ASN A 88 5.10 16.64 -19.51
N ALA A 89 4.49 17.82 -19.73
CA ALA A 89 4.33 18.38 -21.07
C ALA A 89 5.68 18.69 -21.76
N SER A 90 6.72 19.09 -21.00
CA SER A 90 8.05 19.35 -21.58
C SER A 90 8.72 18.07 -22.07
N PHE A 91 8.59 16.98 -21.32
CA PHE A 91 9.07 15.66 -21.72
C PHE A 91 8.37 15.17 -23.02
N CYS A 92 7.04 15.28 -23.05
CA CYS A 92 6.28 14.91 -24.24
C CYS A 92 6.70 15.74 -25.47
N ARG A 93 6.89 17.05 -25.31
CA ARG A 93 7.37 17.95 -26.38
C ARG A 93 8.78 17.58 -26.84
N GLY A 94 9.70 17.34 -25.88
CA GLY A 94 11.07 16.93 -26.19
C GLY A 94 11.17 15.61 -26.96
N LEU A 95 10.26 14.66 -26.73
CA LEU A 95 10.14 13.43 -27.55
C LEU A 95 9.68 13.76 -28.97
N THR A 96 8.64 14.57 -29.12
CA THR A 96 8.09 14.94 -30.43
C THR A 96 9.13 15.67 -31.30
N GLU A 97 9.91 16.59 -30.72
CA GLU A 97 11.00 17.29 -31.40
C GLU A 97 12.10 16.35 -31.90
N ARG A 98 12.27 15.20 -31.26
CA ARG A 98 13.21 14.14 -31.65
C ARG A 98 12.61 13.09 -32.58
N GLY A 99 11.38 13.29 -33.05
CA GLY A 99 10.66 12.31 -33.89
C GLY A 99 10.25 11.03 -33.16
N LEU A 100 10.17 11.06 -31.83
CA LEU A 100 9.77 9.95 -30.97
C LEU A 100 8.32 10.12 -30.53
N VAL A 101 7.66 9.00 -30.20
CA VAL A 101 6.24 9.00 -29.84
C VAL A 101 6.05 8.89 -28.33
N PHE A 102 5.31 9.82 -27.74
CA PHE A 102 4.79 9.70 -26.38
C PHE A 102 3.44 8.94 -26.42
N ILE A 103 3.35 7.82 -25.70
CA ILE A 103 2.12 7.02 -25.62
C ILE A 103 1.22 7.63 -24.55
N GLY A 104 0.36 8.55 -24.96
CA GLY A 104 -0.50 9.34 -24.07
C GLY A 104 -1.06 10.58 -24.77
N PRO A 105 -1.54 11.57 -24.01
CA PRO A 105 -2.07 12.84 -24.51
C PRO A 105 -0.97 13.73 -25.11
N THR A 106 -1.41 14.83 -25.76
CA THR A 106 -0.48 15.84 -26.26
C THR A 106 -0.04 16.81 -25.16
N PRO A 107 1.08 17.55 -25.35
CA PRO A 107 1.50 18.57 -24.38
C PRO A 107 0.42 19.61 -24.08
N GLU A 108 -0.35 20.02 -25.09
CA GLU A 108 -1.43 21.01 -24.98
C GLU A 108 -2.57 20.48 -24.10
N GLN A 109 -2.94 19.21 -24.26
CA GLN A 109 -3.96 18.54 -23.43
C GLN A 109 -3.51 18.40 -21.98
N MET A 110 -2.22 18.10 -21.75
CA MET A 110 -1.65 18.08 -20.40
C MET A 110 -1.69 19.46 -19.73
N ILE A 111 -1.36 20.51 -20.47
CA ILE A 111 -1.38 21.90 -19.97
C ILE A 111 -2.81 22.34 -19.66
N ALA A 112 -3.76 22.07 -20.56
CA ALA A 112 -5.15 22.45 -20.43
C ALA A 112 -5.80 21.90 -19.14
N PHE A 113 -5.43 20.70 -18.71
CA PHE A 113 -5.94 20.07 -17.49
C PHE A 113 -4.99 20.17 -16.30
N GLY A 114 -3.72 20.48 -16.51
CA GLY A 114 -2.72 20.59 -15.44
C GLY A 114 -2.88 21.82 -14.56
N LEU A 115 -3.43 22.91 -15.08
CA LEU A 115 -3.70 24.13 -14.32
C LEU A 115 -5.15 24.12 -13.81
N LYS A 116 -5.33 24.07 -12.50
CA LYS A 116 -6.66 23.93 -11.87
C LYS A 116 -7.69 24.95 -12.32
N HIS A 117 -7.29 26.21 -12.53
CA HIS A 117 -8.20 27.27 -12.98
C HIS A 117 -8.61 27.11 -14.45
N GLU A 118 -7.69 26.65 -15.32
CA GLU A 118 -8.01 26.36 -16.72
C GLU A 118 -8.91 25.13 -16.84
N ALA A 119 -8.61 24.06 -16.12
CA ALA A 119 -9.44 22.88 -16.06
C ALA A 119 -10.88 23.18 -15.57
N ARG A 120 -11.02 24.04 -14.56
CA ARG A 120 -12.34 24.51 -14.07
C ARG A 120 -13.08 25.34 -15.12
N ALA A 121 -12.38 26.24 -15.81
CA ALA A 121 -12.98 27.03 -16.87
C ALA A 121 -13.48 26.15 -18.03
N LEU A 122 -12.70 25.16 -18.45
CA LEU A 122 -13.10 24.15 -19.44
C LEU A 122 -14.30 23.32 -18.97
N ALA A 123 -14.30 22.90 -17.71
CA ALA A 123 -15.42 22.16 -17.12
C ALA A 123 -16.70 23.00 -17.13
N GLN A 124 -16.62 24.27 -16.76
CA GLN A 124 -17.76 25.19 -16.79
C GLN A 124 -18.29 25.38 -18.22
N GLN A 125 -17.42 25.60 -19.19
CA GLN A 125 -17.79 25.74 -20.60
C GLN A 125 -18.42 24.47 -21.18
N SER A 126 -18.00 23.31 -20.69
CA SER A 126 -18.56 22.00 -21.07
C SER A 126 -19.82 21.62 -20.29
N GLY A 127 -20.36 22.53 -19.45
CA GLY A 127 -21.58 22.29 -18.66
C GLY A 127 -21.39 21.31 -17.49
N VAL A 128 -20.15 21.05 -17.06
CA VAL A 128 -19.85 20.17 -15.93
C VAL A 128 -20.10 20.92 -14.63
N PRO A 129 -20.87 20.37 -13.68
CA PRO A 129 -21.12 21.03 -12.40
C PRO A 129 -19.83 21.28 -11.62
N LEU A 130 -19.66 22.51 -11.11
CA LEU A 130 -18.54 22.90 -10.26
C LEU A 130 -19.00 23.05 -8.81
N LEU A 131 -18.11 22.74 -7.87
CA LEU A 131 -18.35 23.11 -6.47
C LEU A 131 -18.56 24.63 -6.38
N PRO A 132 -19.59 25.10 -5.62
CA PRO A 132 -19.72 26.49 -5.29
C PRO A 132 -18.40 27.01 -4.72
N GLY A 133 -17.87 28.07 -5.28
CA GLY A 133 -16.57 28.59 -4.90
C GLY A 133 -16.33 29.96 -5.48
N THR A 134 -15.18 30.54 -5.14
CA THR A 134 -14.80 31.88 -5.55
C THR A 134 -13.76 31.86 -6.66
N GLY A 135 -13.57 33.01 -7.30
CA GLY A 135 -12.31 33.33 -7.95
C GLY A 135 -11.21 33.61 -6.92
N LEU A 136 -10.11 34.18 -7.39
CA LEU A 136 -9.04 34.64 -6.49
C LEU A 136 -9.57 35.72 -5.55
N LEU A 137 -9.35 35.52 -4.25
CA LEU A 137 -9.79 36.44 -3.22
C LEU A 137 -8.83 37.63 -3.11
N SER A 138 -9.38 38.80 -3.04
CA SER A 138 -8.62 40.05 -2.94
C SER A 138 -8.17 40.36 -1.50
N SER A 139 -8.99 40.02 -0.51
CA SER A 139 -8.75 40.32 0.91
C SER A 139 -9.44 39.31 1.84
N LEU A 140 -9.12 39.37 3.12
CA LEU A 140 -9.79 38.59 4.16
C LEU A 140 -11.28 38.94 4.28
N ASP A 141 -11.63 40.24 4.17
CA ASP A 141 -13.03 40.65 4.26
C ASP A 141 -13.83 40.18 3.04
N ASP A 142 -13.24 40.18 1.86
CA ASP A 142 -13.80 39.57 0.65
C ASP A 142 -14.03 38.06 0.87
N ALA A 143 -13.05 37.37 1.46
CA ALA A 143 -13.18 35.93 1.78
C ALA A 143 -14.35 35.66 2.73
N VAL A 144 -14.54 36.49 3.76
CA VAL A 144 -15.63 36.33 4.73
C VAL A 144 -17.00 36.56 4.08
N LEU A 145 -17.14 37.58 3.24
CA LEU A 145 -18.39 37.85 2.52
C LEU A 145 -18.75 36.69 1.58
N GLN A 146 -17.80 36.22 0.78
CA GLN A 146 -18.03 35.12 -0.16
C GLN A 146 -18.25 33.79 0.55
N ALA A 147 -17.58 33.53 1.69
CA ALA A 147 -17.82 32.34 2.50
C ALA A 147 -19.25 32.30 3.06
N ALA A 148 -19.80 33.47 3.44
CA ALA A 148 -21.18 33.57 3.90
C ALA A 148 -22.20 33.30 2.79
N GLU A 149 -21.92 33.71 1.55
CA GLU A 149 -22.75 33.40 0.37
C GLU A 149 -22.70 31.92 -0.01
N ILE A 150 -21.51 31.28 0.00
CA ILE A 150 -21.32 29.84 -0.29
C ILE A 150 -21.96 29.01 0.84
N GLY A 151 -21.97 29.52 2.06
CA GLY A 151 -22.38 28.82 3.29
C GLY A 151 -21.31 27.90 3.84
N TYR A 152 -21.04 27.98 5.15
CA TYR A 152 -20.09 27.10 5.84
C TYR A 152 -20.59 25.65 5.90
N PRO A 153 -19.70 24.64 6.00
CA PRO A 153 -18.24 24.77 5.97
C PRO A 153 -17.71 25.07 4.57
N VAL A 154 -16.58 25.79 4.52
CA VAL A 154 -15.84 26.09 3.29
C VAL A 154 -14.40 25.62 3.41
N MET A 155 -13.75 25.38 2.28
CA MET A 155 -12.33 25.06 2.21
C MET A 155 -11.57 26.25 1.62
N LEU A 156 -10.64 26.78 2.41
CA LEU A 156 -9.70 27.79 1.98
C LEU A 156 -8.51 27.11 1.30
N LYS A 157 -8.24 27.46 0.04
CA LYS A 157 -7.22 26.80 -0.80
C LYS A 157 -6.23 27.80 -1.35
N SER A 158 -4.96 27.40 -1.40
CA SER A 158 -3.93 28.04 -2.21
C SER A 158 -4.02 27.58 -3.68
N THR A 159 -3.82 28.49 -4.64
CA THR A 159 -3.77 28.15 -6.09
C THR A 159 -2.63 27.21 -6.42
N ALA A 160 -1.60 27.20 -5.62
CA ALA A 160 -0.37 26.46 -5.81
C ALA A 160 -0.31 25.14 -5.01
N GLY A 161 -1.35 24.80 -4.24
CA GLY A 161 -1.41 23.58 -3.42
C GLY A 161 -1.87 22.35 -4.19
N GLY A 162 -1.18 21.23 -4.00
CA GLY A 162 -1.57 19.90 -4.48
C GLY A 162 -1.42 18.85 -3.38
N GLY A 163 -2.13 17.71 -3.47
CA GLY A 163 -1.98 16.60 -2.52
C GLY A 163 -2.36 16.92 -1.06
N GLY A 164 -3.26 17.88 -0.82
CA GLY A 164 -3.68 18.26 0.53
C GLY A 164 -2.85 19.36 1.20
N ILE A 165 -1.79 19.83 0.58
CA ILE A 165 -0.95 20.92 1.09
C ILE A 165 -1.54 22.27 0.66
N GLY A 166 -1.61 23.23 1.60
CA GLY A 166 -2.16 24.57 1.34
C GLY A 166 -3.69 24.61 1.31
N MET A 167 -4.36 23.73 2.03
CA MET A 167 -5.81 23.68 2.19
C MET A 167 -6.21 23.65 3.67
N GLN A 168 -7.27 24.39 4.04
CA GLN A 168 -7.81 24.42 5.39
C GLN A 168 -9.33 24.43 5.37
N ILE A 169 -9.95 23.52 6.11
CA ILE A 169 -11.41 23.51 6.34
C ILE A 169 -11.73 24.57 7.38
N CYS A 170 -12.73 25.40 7.08
CA CYS A 170 -13.25 26.43 7.96
C CYS A 170 -14.75 26.18 8.17
N HIS A 171 -15.13 25.85 9.40
CA HIS A 171 -16.52 25.58 9.77
C HIS A 171 -17.31 26.86 10.08
N ASP A 172 -16.61 27.97 10.30
CA ASP A 172 -17.16 29.28 10.64
C ASP A 172 -16.20 30.39 10.24
N GLU A 173 -16.66 31.63 10.41
CA GLU A 173 -15.89 32.85 10.12
C GLU A 173 -14.62 32.97 10.98
N GLN A 174 -14.68 32.56 12.25
CA GLN A 174 -13.54 32.65 13.16
C GLN A 174 -12.38 31.75 12.69
N GLN A 175 -12.68 30.54 12.27
CA GLN A 175 -11.69 29.61 11.71
C GLN A 175 -11.12 30.14 10.38
N LEU A 176 -11.98 30.71 9.53
CA LEU A 176 -11.54 31.33 8.27
C LEU A 176 -10.54 32.46 8.52
N ARG A 177 -10.87 33.39 9.43
CA ARG A 177 -9.98 34.50 9.82
C ARG A 177 -8.65 34.02 10.40
N GLY A 178 -8.69 32.99 11.27
CA GLY A 178 -7.50 32.37 11.87
C GLY A 178 -6.59 31.68 10.86
N SER A 179 -7.16 31.09 9.81
CA SER A 179 -6.43 30.30 8.82
C SER A 179 -5.87 31.11 7.65
N TRP A 180 -6.41 32.31 7.40
CA TRP A 180 -6.10 33.14 6.25
C TRP A 180 -4.60 33.42 6.09
N GLN A 181 -3.94 33.92 7.16
CA GLN A 181 -2.53 34.29 7.11
C GLN A 181 -1.61 33.09 6.91
N SER A 182 -1.94 31.93 7.49
CA SER A 182 -1.15 30.72 7.36
C SER A 182 -1.19 30.16 5.93
N ILE A 183 -2.38 30.12 5.32
CA ILE A 183 -2.55 29.67 3.94
C ILE A 183 -1.90 30.63 2.95
N LYS A 184 -2.03 31.94 3.17
CA LYS A 184 -1.40 32.95 2.32
C LYS A 184 0.13 32.87 2.36
N ARG A 185 0.74 32.64 3.53
CA ARG A 185 2.19 32.44 3.68
C ARG A 185 2.67 31.15 3.01
N LEU A 186 1.92 30.06 3.15
CA LEU A 186 2.24 28.79 2.48
C LEU A 186 2.20 28.92 0.95
N SER A 187 1.27 29.74 0.44
CA SER A 187 1.19 30.06 -0.98
C SER A 187 2.43 30.81 -1.46
N ALA A 188 2.86 31.84 -0.73
CA ALA A 188 4.01 32.68 -1.08
C ALA A 188 5.36 31.93 -1.03
N ASN A 189 5.54 31.01 -0.07
CA ASN A 189 6.83 30.35 0.16
C ASN A 189 7.13 29.20 -0.81
N ASN A 190 6.12 28.59 -1.41
CA ASN A 190 6.29 27.37 -2.21
C ASN A 190 6.12 27.60 -3.72
N PHE A 191 5.52 28.72 -4.16
CA PHE A 191 5.18 28.92 -5.58
C PHE A 191 5.08 30.43 -5.92
N ALA A 192 5.41 30.77 -7.16
CA ALA A 192 5.46 32.14 -7.67
C ALA A 192 4.10 32.88 -7.79
N ASN A 193 2.97 32.29 -7.39
CA ASN A 193 1.62 32.85 -7.48
C ASN A 193 0.89 32.80 -6.13
N GLU A 194 0.60 33.96 -5.56
CA GLU A 194 0.00 34.16 -4.21
C GLU A 194 -1.54 34.07 -4.17
N GLY A 195 -2.17 33.30 -5.03
CA GLY A 195 -3.63 33.23 -5.08
C GLY A 195 -4.24 32.33 -4.00
N VAL A 196 -5.30 32.80 -3.36
CA VAL A 196 -6.13 32.04 -2.42
C VAL A 196 -7.58 32.11 -2.89
N PHE A 197 -8.33 31.03 -2.77
CA PHE A 197 -9.74 30.94 -3.14
C PHE A 197 -10.51 30.05 -2.16
N LEU A 198 -11.84 30.15 -2.17
CA LEU A 198 -12.74 29.31 -1.39
C LEU A 198 -13.50 28.32 -2.28
N GLU A 199 -13.79 27.16 -1.72
CA GLU A 199 -14.75 26.20 -2.25
C GLU A 199 -15.66 25.68 -1.16
N LYS A 200 -16.91 25.33 -1.51
CA LYS A 200 -17.82 24.62 -0.62
C LYS A 200 -17.16 23.31 -0.17
N TYR A 201 -17.18 23.05 1.13
CA TYR A 201 -16.71 21.79 1.68
C TYR A 201 -17.88 20.82 1.86
N ILE A 202 -17.75 19.60 1.31
CA ILE A 202 -18.70 18.50 1.47
C ILE A 202 -18.12 17.50 2.45
N GLU A 203 -18.77 17.36 3.61
CA GLU A 203 -18.24 16.61 4.74
C GLU A 203 -18.22 15.08 4.50
N PHE A 204 -19.27 14.55 3.87
CA PHE A 204 -19.41 13.14 3.55
C PHE A 204 -19.32 12.90 2.03
N ALA A 205 -18.26 13.47 1.45
CA ALA A 205 -18.01 13.35 0.02
C ALA A 205 -17.52 11.95 -0.35
N ARG A 206 -18.03 11.43 -1.47
CA ARG A 206 -17.40 10.29 -2.15
C ARG A 206 -16.54 10.79 -3.31
N HIS A 207 -15.46 10.08 -3.56
CA HIS A 207 -14.57 10.31 -4.69
C HIS A 207 -14.95 9.35 -5.80
N ILE A 208 -15.69 9.86 -6.78
CA ILE A 208 -16.13 9.10 -7.95
C ILE A 208 -15.35 9.59 -9.16
N GLU A 209 -14.89 8.69 -9.98
CA GLU A 209 -14.12 9.02 -11.17
C GLU A 209 -14.60 8.25 -12.40
N VAL A 210 -14.49 8.86 -13.56
CA VAL A 210 -14.91 8.27 -14.85
C VAL A 210 -13.69 7.97 -15.69
N GLN A 211 -13.55 6.72 -16.11
CA GLN A 211 -12.53 6.33 -17.07
C GLN A 211 -12.95 6.74 -18.48
N VAL A 212 -12.14 7.54 -19.12
CA VAL A 212 -12.31 7.95 -20.50
C VAL A 212 -11.16 7.47 -21.36
N PHE A 213 -11.43 7.30 -22.67
CA PHE A 213 -10.41 7.01 -23.66
C PHE A 213 -10.75 7.78 -24.93
N GLY A 214 -9.93 8.76 -25.30
CA GLY A 214 -10.14 9.63 -26.46
C GLY A 214 -9.32 9.23 -27.67
N ASP A 215 -9.83 9.47 -28.86
CA ASP A 215 -9.16 9.16 -30.14
C ASP A 215 -8.20 10.27 -30.62
N GLY A 216 -8.23 11.44 -29.98
CA GLY A 216 -7.49 12.63 -30.40
C GLY A 216 -8.18 13.45 -31.49
N GLN A 217 -9.42 13.10 -31.90
CA GLN A 217 -10.20 13.77 -32.95
C GLN A 217 -11.57 14.25 -32.42
N GLY A 218 -11.89 13.99 -31.16
CA GLY A 218 -13.12 14.41 -30.49
C GLY A 218 -14.09 13.28 -30.18
N ASP A 219 -13.82 12.04 -30.63
CA ASP A 219 -14.60 10.89 -30.19
C ASP A 219 -14.04 10.29 -28.90
N VAL A 220 -14.95 9.89 -28.00
CA VAL A 220 -14.61 9.44 -26.64
C VAL A 220 -15.35 8.15 -26.31
N LEU A 221 -14.63 7.18 -25.77
CA LEU A 221 -15.15 6.01 -25.10
C LEU A 221 -15.23 6.29 -23.60
N VAL A 222 -16.38 6.06 -22.99
CA VAL A 222 -16.55 6.06 -21.51
C VAL A 222 -16.57 4.61 -21.04
N LEU A 223 -15.63 4.27 -20.15
CA LEU A 223 -15.49 2.93 -19.59
C LEU A 223 -15.95 2.88 -18.14
N GLY A 224 -17.11 3.49 -17.86
CA GLY A 224 -17.73 3.47 -16.54
C GLY A 224 -17.04 4.32 -15.51
N ASP A 225 -17.47 4.10 -14.29
CA ASP A 225 -17.02 4.84 -13.12
C ASP A 225 -16.36 3.93 -12.09
N ARG A 226 -15.54 4.55 -11.23
CA ARG A 226 -14.91 3.92 -10.07
C ARG A 226 -15.22 4.71 -8.81
N ASP A 227 -15.36 4.01 -7.69
CA ASP A 227 -15.32 4.61 -6.37
C ASP A 227 -13.92 4.50 -5.79
N CYS A 228 -13.36 5.64 -5.45
CA CYS A 228 -12.04 5.77 -4.84
C CYS A 228 -12.12 6.44 -3.47
N SER A 229 -13.26 6.34 -2.78
CA SER A 229 -13.52 7.01 -1.50
C SER A 229 -12.76 6.40 -0.33
N THR A 230 -12.33 5.14 -0.44
CA THR A 230 -11.53 4.50 0.60
C THR A 230 -10.11 5.05 0.58
N GLN A 231 -9.92 6.16 1.26
CA GLN A 231 -8.67 6.95 1.25
C GLN A 231 -8.16 7.20 2.65
N ARG A 232 -6.85 7.28 2.78
CA ARG A 232 -6.15 7.77 3.96
C ARG A 232 -5.34 9.01 3.57
N ARG A 233 -5.65 10.17 4.16
CA ARG A 233 -4.95 11.45 3.86
C ARG A 233 -4.81 11.68 2.34
N HIS A 234 -5.89 11.49 1.61
CA HIS A 234 -5.98 11.58 0.14
C HIS A 234 -5.23 10.49 -0.64
N GLN A 235 -4.63 9.50 0.02
CA GLN A 235 -4.04 8.33 -0.63
C GLN A 235 -5.12 7.24 -0.76
N LYS A 236 -5.45 6.86 -1.98
CA LYS A 236 -6.40 5.78 -2.28
C LYS A 236 -5.83 4.44 -1.77
N VAL A 237 -6.67 3.61 -1.15
CA VAL A 237 -6.29 2.32 -0.54
C VAL A 237 -7.08 1.17 -1.14
N ILE A 238 -8.39 1.37 -1.33
CA ILE A 238 -9.30 0.42 -1.99
C ILE A 238 -10.08 1.19 -3.05
N GLU A 239 -10.21 0.62 -4.23
CA GLU A 239 -11.00 1.15 -5.33
C GLU A 239 -11.91 0.06 -5.91
N GLU A 240 -13.09 0.45 -6.39
CA GLU A 240 -14.05 -0.50 -6.97
C GLU A 240 -14.75 0.05 -8.23
N ALA A 241 -15.17 -0.84 -9.10
CA ALA A 241 -15.93 -0.54 -10.30
C ALA A 241 -17.06 -1.59 -10.53
N PRO A 242 -18.27 -1.15 -10.91
CA PRO A 242 -18.74 0.24 -10.91
C PRO A 242 -18.89 0.78 -9.48
N ALA A 243 -18.92 2.10 -9.31
CA ALA A 243 -19.19 2.74 -8.03
C ALA A 243 -20.54 2.30 -7.46
N PRO A 244 -20.62 1.79 -6.20
CA PRO A 244 -21.89 1.35 -5.62
C PRO A 244 -22.82 2.54 -5.31
N ASN A 245 -24.12 2.29 -5.22
CA ASN A 245 -25.12 3.23 -4.73
C ASN A 245 -25.15 4.60 -5.45
N ILE A 246 -24.86 4.63 -6.76
CA ILE A 246 -25.04 5.82 -7.61
C ILE A 246 -26.32 5.63 -8.41
N PRO A 247 -27.34 6.53 -8.29
CA PRO A 247 -28.55 6.46 -9.08
C PRO A 247 -28.26 6.47 -10.59
N ALA A 248 -29.02 5.71 -11.37
CA ALA A 248 -28.75 5.51 -12.80
C ALA A 248 -28.72 6.84 -13.59
N GLU A 249 -29.62 7.76 -13.28
CA GLU A 249 -29.70 9.08 -13.93
C GLU A 249 -28.47 9.94 -13.60
N VAL A 250 -28.02 9.92 -12.33
CA VAL A 250 -26.82 10.64 -11.89
C VAL A 250 -25.58 10.06 -12.57
N ARG A 251 -25.48 8.72 -12.64
CA ARG A 251 -24.38 8.03 -13.33
C ARG A 251 -24.33 8.39 -14.81
N GLN A 252 -25.48 8.35 -15.48
CA GLN A 252 -25.55 8.73 -16.90
C GLN A 252 -25.10 10.17 -17.13
N HIS A 253 -25.56 11.11 -16.30
CA HIS A 253 -25.17 12.52 -16.38
C HIS A 253 -23.67 12.71 -16.11
N LEU A 254 -23.13 12.03 -15.09
CA LEU A 254 -21.71 12.04 -14.74
C LEU A 254 -20.85 11.54 -15.92
N HIS A 255 -21.25 10.46 -16.60
CA HIS A 255 -20.57 9.94 -17.79
C HIS A 255 -20.65 10.92 -18.97
N GLN A 256 -21.79 11.55 -19.20
CA GLN A 256 -21.96 12.56 -20.25
C GLN A 256 -21.09 13.79 -20.01
N CYS A 257 -21.03 14.29 -18.77
CA CYS A 257 -20.17 15.41 -18.39
C CYS A 257 -18.67 15.08 -18.61
N ALA A 258 -18.24 13.89 -18.21
CA ALA A 258 -16.86 13.46 -18.41
C ALA A 258 -16.51 13.37 -19.90
N ALA A 259 -17.38 12.77 -20.72
CA ALA A 259 -17.18 12.68 -22.17
C ALA A 259 -17.12 14.05 -22.84
N ALA A 260 -18.06 14.95 -22.53
CA ALA A 260 -18.13 16.30 -23.11
C ALA A 260 -16.86 17.11 -22.77
N LEU A 261 -16.40 17.03 -21.52
CA LEU A 261 -15.21 17.74 -21.08
C LEU A 261 -13.96 17.34 -21.86
N VAL A 262 -13.68 16.04 -21.99
CA VAL A 262 -12.46 15.58 -22.67
C VAL A 262 -12.57 15.68 -24.19
N ALA A 263 -13.79 15.57 -24.75
CA ALA A 263 -14.05 15.82 -26.17
C ALA A 263 -13.75 17.26 -26.56
N SER A 264 -14.01 18.25 -25.69
CA SER A 264 -13.79 19.68 -25.94
C SER A 264 -12.33 20.04 -26.27
N VAL A 265 -11.37 19.21 -25.85
CA VAL A 265 -9.93 19.37 -26.11
C VAL A 265 -9.40 18.31 -27.08
N HIS A 266 -10.26 17.55 -27.75
CA HIS A 266 -9.86 16.43 -28.60
C HIS A 266 -8.88 15.47 -27.92
N TYR A 267 -9.20 15.07 -26.68
CA TYR A 267 -8.31 14.28 -25.84
C TYR A 267 -7.87 12.97 -26.50
N ARG A 268 -6.59 12.59 -26.29
CA ARG A 268 -6.00 11.39 -26.87
C ARG A 268 -5.49 10.43 -25.79
N GLY A 269 -5.92 9.16 -25.86
CA GLY A 269 -5.49 8.08 -24.97
C GLY A 269 -6.34 7.95 -23.71
N ALA A 270 -5.82 7.22 -22.72
CA ALA A 270 -6.48 7.02 -21.44
C ALA A 270 -6.41 8.27 -20.58
N GLY A 271 -7.54 8.64 -19.99
CA GLY A 271 -7.66 9.72 -19.02
C GLY A 271 -8.75 9.41 -18.00
N THR A 272 -8.77 10.16 -16.92
CA THR A 272 -9.77 10.00 -15.86
C THR A 272 -10.29 11.36 -15.44
N VAL A 273 -11.60 11.52 -15.41
CA VAL A 273 -12.26 12.71 -14.87
C VAL A 273 -12.74 12.40 -13.46
N GLU A 274 -12.23 13.13 -12.49
CA GLU A 274 -12.52 12.94 -11.06
C GLU A 274 -13.59 13.91 -10.59
N PHE A 275 -14.50 13.39 -9.73
CA PHE A 275 -15.63 14.14 -9.19
C PHE A 275 -15.75 13.92 -7.69
N ILE A 276 -16.23 14.94 -6.99
CA ILE A 276 -16.77 14.84 -5.64
C ILE A 276 -18.27 14.59 -5.76
N TYR A 277 -18.74 13.50 -5.16
CA TYR A 277 -20.14 13.15 -5.10
C TYR A 277 -20.71 13.40 -3.69
N ASP A 278 -21.70 14.27 -3.59
CA ASP A 278 -22.49 14.48 -2.37
C ASP A 278 -23.64 13.47 -2.33
N GLN A 279 -23.47 12.44 -1.52
CA GLN A 279 -24.46 11.37 -1.40
C GLN A 279 -25.80 11.84 -0.80
N LYS A 280 -25.78 12.89 0.03
CA LYS A 280 -27.02 13.43 0.66
C LYS A 280 -27.88 14.20 -0.34
N GLN A 281 -27.26 14.90 -1.28
CA GLN A 281 -27.94 15.72 -2.29
C GLN A 281 -28.04 15.00 -3.64
N GLU A 282 -27.40 13.84 -3.80
CA GLU A 282 -27.27 13.08 -5.05
C GLU A 282 -26.70 13.96 -6.19
N ARG A 283 -25.71 14.81 -5.85
CA ARG A 283 -25.07 15.73 -6.77
C ARG A 283 -23.58 15.46 -6.86
N PHE A 284 -23.03 15.65 -8.04
CA PHE A 284 -21.59 15.56 -8.26
C PHE A 284 -21.02 16.89 -8.73
N TYR A 285 -19.74 17.07 -8.49
CA TYR A 285 -19.00 18.28 -8.85
C TYR A 285 -17.62 17.90 -9.35
N PHE A 286 -17.17 18.60 -10.39
CA PHE A 286 -15.84 18.41 -10.97
C PHE A 286 -14.73 18.63 -9.94
N LEU A 287 -13.74 17.75 -9.97
CA LEU A 287 -12.54 17.90 -9.14
C LEU A 287 -11.30 18.19 -10.01
N GLU A 288 -10.93 17.24 -10.88
CA GLU A 288 -9.77 17.37 -11.77
C GLU A 288 -9.83 16.33 -12.91
N VAL A 289 -8.92 16.49 -13.88
CA VAL A 289 -8.67 15.48 -14.91
C VAL A 289 -7.24 14.97 -14.77
N ASN A 290 -7.08 13.66 -14.64
CA ASN A 290 -5.77 13.02 -14.72
C ASN A 290 -5.51 12.61 -16.18
N THR A 291 -4.50 13.23 -16.78
CA THR A 291 -4.16 13.07 -18.21
C THR A 291 -3.21 11.87 -18.44
N ARG A 292 -3.48 10.77 -17.78
CA ARG A 292 -2.66 9.56 -17.79
C ARG A 292 -3.47 8.31 -17.42
N LEU A 293 -2.84 7.16 -17.54
CA LEU A 293 -3.34 5.93 -16.94
C LEU A 293 -3.34 6.05 -15.41
N GLN A 294 -4.40 5.59 -14.75
CA GLN A 294 -4.51 5.57 -13.28
C GLN A 294 -3.96 4.26 -12.69
N VAL A 295 -3.59 4.30 -11.40
CA VAL A 295 -3.16 3.11 -10.66
C VAL A 295 -4.27 2.06 -10.65
N GLU A 296 -5.51 2.51 -10.48
CA GLU A 296 -6.75 1.73 -10.36
C GLU A 296 -7.40 1.33 -11.70
N HIS A 297 -6.73 1.55 -12.84
CA HIS A 297 -7.26 1.19 -14.15
C HIS A 297 -7.69 -0.29 -14.26
N GLY A 298 -7.05 -1.16 -13.46
CA GLY A 298 -7.27 -2.60 -13.52
C GLY A 298 -8.69 -3.04 -13.19
N VAL A 299 -9.42 -2.35 -12.30
CA VAL A 299 -10.82 -2.70 -12.01
C VAL A 299 -11.74 -2.39 -13.20
N THR A 300 -11.46 -1.31 -13.94
CA THR A 300 -12.16 -1.01 -15.20
C THR A 300 -11.86 -2.06 -16.26
N GLU A 301 -10.58 -2.44 -16.42
CA GLU A 301 -10.19 -3.48 -17.36
C GLU A 301 -10.92 -4.81 -17.11
N LEU A 302 -11.07 -5.18 -15.82
CA LEU A 302 -11.73 -6.43 -15.43
C LEU A 302 -13.22 -6.42 -15.76
N ILE A 303 -13.95 -5.32 -15.50
CA ILE A 303 -15.40 -5.27 -15.77
C ILE A 303 -15.72 -5.13 -17.26
N TYR A 304 -14.82 -4.50 -18.05
CA TYR A 304 -15.00 -4.33 -19.51
C TYR A 304 -14.27 -5.38 -20.34
N ASN A 305 -13.44 -6.21 -19.73
CA ASN A 305 -12.58 -7.20 -20.40
C ASN A 305 -11.72 -6.57 -21.50
N VAL A 306 -11.04 -5.47 -21.18
CA VAL A 306 -10.16 -4.72 -22.09
C VAL A 306 -8.75 -4.57 -21.50
N ASP A 307 -7.77 -4.24 -22.34
CA ASP A 307 -6.41 -3.89 -21.94
C ASP A 307 -6.12 -2.44 -22.36
N LEU A 308 -6.20 -1.50 -21.40
CA LEU A 308 -6.00 -0.08 -21.65
C LEU A 308 -4.57 0.24 -22.10
N VAL A 309 -3.58 -0.50 -21.64
CA VAL A 309 -2.19 -0.34 -22.09
C VAL A 309 -2.06 -0.75 -23.56
N GLU A 310 -2.67 -1.86 -23.96
CA GLU A 310 -2.72 -2.26 -25.36
C GLU A 310 -3.40 -1.19 -26.23
N TRP A 311 -4.53 -0.65 -25.75
CA TRP A 311 -5.25 0.41 -26.46
C TRP A 311 -4.41 1.67 -26.63
N MET A 312 -3.71 2.09 -25.58
CA MET A 312 -2.81 3.26 -25.64
C MET A 312 -1.69 3.05 -26.67
N VAL A 313 -1.07 1.86 -26.69
CA VAL A 313 -0.02 1.52 -27.67
C VAL A 313 -0.57 1.48 -29.09
N ARG A 314 -1.74 0.85 -29.31
CA ARG A 314 -2.39 0.79 -30.62
C ARG A 314 -2.79 2.18 -31.14
N LEU A 315 -3.35 3.02 -30.28
CA LEU A 315 -3.72 4.38 -30.64
C LEU A 315 -2.49 5.20 -31.06
N ALA A 316 -1.43 5.14 -30.26
CA ALA A 316 -0.18 5.85 -30.56
C ALA A 316 0.50 5.36 -31.86
N ALA A 317 0.32 4.10 -32.19
CA ALA A 317 0.82 3.49 -33.43
C ALA A 317 -0.11 3.66 -34.65
N GLY A 318 -1.26 4.34 -34.50
CA GLY A 318 -2.26 4.47 -35.56
C GLY A 318 -2.95 3.16 -35.98
N ALA A 319 -2.98 2.17 -35.06
CA ALA A 319 -3.51 0.83 -35.34
C ALA A 319 -4.72 0.47 -34.42
N MET A 320 -5.38 1.49 -33.86
CA MET A 320 -6.59 1.32 -33.08
C MET A 320 -7.80 1.08 -33.99
N PRO A 321 -8.68 0.09 -33.70
CA PRO A 321 -9.97 -0.02 -34.39
C PRO A 321 -10.80 1.25 -34.19
N SER A 322 -11.77 1.50 -35.10
CA SER A 322 -12.65 2.66 -34.95
C SER A 322 -13.45 2.58 -33.63
N PHE A 323 -13.67 3.73 -32.99
CA PHE A 323 -14.44 3.77 -31.75
C PHE A 323 -15.88 3.29 -31.92
N ALA A 324 -16.46 3.47 -33.09
CA ALA A 324 -17.78 2.94 -33.43
C ALA A 324 -17.83 1.40 -33.31
N GLN A 325 -16.79 0.71 -33.81
CA GLN A 325 -16.68 -0.75 -33.68
C GLN A 325 -16.53 -1.18 -32.23
N ILE A 326 -15.71 -0.47 -31.46
CA ILE A 326 -15.48 -0.79 -30.04
C ILE A 326 -16.77 -0.56 -29.23
N LYS A 327 -17.45 0.58 -29.42
CA LYS A 327 -18.69 0.92 -28.70
C LYS A 327 -19.76 -0.16 -28.84
N SER A 328 -19.86 -0.83 -29.99
CA SER A 328 -20.87 -1.86 -30.21
C SER A 328 -20.70 -3.13 -29.33
N SER A 329 -19.48 -3.40 -28.88
CA SER A 329 -19.14 -4.57 -28.06
C SER A 329 -18.81 -4.23 -26.60
N LEU A 330 -18.74 -2.94 -26.27
CA LEU A 330 -18.28 -2.48 -24.96
C LEU A 330 -19.43 -2.47 -23.95
N GLN A 331 -19.51 -3.51 -23.12
CA GLN A 331 -20.49 -3.65 -22.06
C GLN A 331 -19.81 -4.06 -20.73
N PRO A 332 -20.06 -3.34 -19.64
CA PRO A 332 -19.52 -3.72 -18.33
C PRO A 332 -20.19 -4.99 -17.82
N GLN A 333 -19.44 -5.86 -17.17
CA GLN A 333 -19.92 -7.09 -16.57
C GLN A 333 -19.41 -7.25 -15.15
N GLY A 334 -20.31 -7.57 -14.22
CA GLY A 334 -19.97 -7.85 -12.83
C GLY A 334 -19.41 -6.64 -12.08
N HIS A 335 -18.61 -6.95 -11.07
CA HIS A 335 -17.97 -5.99 -10.16
C HIS A 335 -16.51 -6.35 -9.97
N ALA A 336 -15.66 -5.34 -9.90
CA ALA A 336 -14.24 -5.51 -9.57
C ALA A 336 -13.86 -4.58 -8.42
N ILE A 337 -13.01 -5.09 -7.53
CA ILE A 337 -12.47 -4.34 -6.39
C ILE A 337 -10.96 -4.55 -6.31
N GLN A 338 -10.22 -3.48 -6.01
CA GLN A 338 -8.77 -3.46 -5.92
C GLN A 338 -8.33 -3.05 -4.52
N ALA A 339 -7.28 -3.68 -4.02
CA ALA A 339 -6.54 -3.26 -2.85
C ALA A 339 -5.11 -2.88 -3.24
N ARG A 340 -4.63 -1.72 -2.78
CA ARG A 340 -3.22 -1.34 -2.89
C ARG A 340 -2.45 -1.83 -1.68
N ILE A 341 -1.39 -2.58 -1.92
CA ILE A 341 -0.52 -3.09 -0.86
C ILE A 341 0.73 -2.23 -0.80
N TYR A 342 0.90 -1.57 0.36
CA TYR A 342 2.01 -0.65 0.64
C TYR A 342 2.93 -1.20 1.72
N ALA A 343 4.22 -0.92 1.60
CA ALA A 343 5.23 -1.11 2.65
C ALA A 343 5.12 0.02 3.68
N GLU A 344 4.08 -0.01 4.49
CA GLU A 344 3.75 1.00 5.52
C GLU A 344 3.27 0.32 6.79
N ASN A 345 3.54 0.94 7.94
CA ASN A 345 3.09 0.43 9.24
C ASN A 345 1.83 1.16 9.74
N PRO A 346 0.64 0.56 9.62
CA PRO A 346 -0.62 1.17 10.09
C PRO A 346 -0.66 1.45 11.60
N ALA A 347 0.07 0.68 12.41
CA ALA A 347 0.16 0.90 13.86
C ALA A 347 1.05 2.09 14.24
N ARG A 348 1.88 2.58 13.30
CA ARG A 348 2.80 3.72 13.48
C ARG A 348 2.47 4.85 12.49
N ASP A 349 1.21 5.21 12.43
CA ASP A 349 0.72 6.29 11.58
C ASP A 349 1.18 6.17 10.11
N PHE A 350 1.25 4.92 9.62
CA PHE A 350 1.64 4.56 8.25
C PHE A 350 3.04 5.03 7.85
N GLN A 351 3.97 5.01 8.80
CA GLN A 351 5.37 5.23 8.48
C GLN A 351 5.85 4.21 7.45
N PRO A 352 6.64 4.63 6.44
CA PRO A 352 7.24 3.70 5.48
C PRO A 352 8.05 2.61 6.17
N SER A 353 7.91 1.39 5.70
CA SER A 353 8.61 0.20 6.19
C SER A 353 9.58 -0.29 5.14
N ALA A 354 10.77 0.34 5.07
CA ALA A 354 11.86 -0.08 4.20
C ALA A 354 12.55 -1.33 4.75
N GLY A 355 13.15 -2.13 3.87
CA GLY A 355 13.88 -3.34 4.26
C GLY A 355 13.78 -4.45 3.21
N THR A 356 14.21 -5.65 3.58
CA THR A 356 14.18 -6.81 2.69
C THR A 356 12.93 -7.64 2.93
N LEU A 357 12.21 -7.96 1.86
CA LEU A 357 11.15 -8.96 1.87
C LEU A 357 11.78 -10.37 1.86
N ASN A 358 11.81 -11.02 3.01
CA ASN A 358 12.42 -12.36 3.13
C ASN A 358 11.55 -13.43 2.44
N MET A 359 10.23 -13.24 2.49
CA MET A 359 9.28 -14.09 1.79
C MET A 359 8.21 -13.25 1.10
N VAL A 360 7.94 -13.58 -0.14
CA VAL A 360 6.82 -13.08 -0.93
C VAL A 360 6.06 -14.26 -1.50
N ARG A 361 4.81 -14.41 -1.10
CA ARG A 361 3.89 -15.38 -1.68
C ARG A 361 2.56 -14.71 -1.99
N TRP A 362 2.27 -14.61 -3.26
CA TRP A 362 0.98 -14.21 -3.77
C TRP A 362 0.10 -15.45 -4.01
N PRO A 363 -1.22 -15.37 -3.84
CA PRO A 363 -2.11 -16.46 -4.24
C PRO A 363 -2.08 -16.65 -5.75
N GLU A 364 -2.43 -17.85 -6.21
CA GLU A 364 -2.60 -18.12 -7.64
C GLU A 364 -3.67 -17.21 -8.23
N ALA A 365 -3.33 -16.56 -9.34
CA ALA A 365 -4.15 -15.60 -10.04
C ALA A 365 -4.39 -16.07 -11.49
N ASP A 366 -5.66 -16.12 -11.90
CA ASP A 366 -6.07 -16.50 -13.26
C ASP A 366 -6.11 -15.33 -14.24
N GLY A 367 -5.86 -14.13 -13.75
CA GLY A 367 -5.88 -12.87 -14.51
C GLY A 367 -7.28 -12.34 -14.80
N LYS A 368 -8.34 -13.08 -14.50
CA LYS A 368 -9.74 -12.72 -14.70
C LYS A 368 -10.48 -12.56 -13.37
N ASN A 369 -10.65 -13.63 -12.61
CA ASN A 369 -11.34 -13.58 -11.33
C ASN A 369 -10.47 -12.99 -10.22
N LEU A 370 -9.17 -13.29 -10.27
CA LEU A 370 -8.15 -12.71 -9.42
C LEU A 370 -6.98 -12.27 -10.30
N ARG A 371 -6.58 -11.01 -10.16
CA ARG A 371 -5.43 -10.43 -10.84
C ARG A 371 -4.52 -9.75 -9.84
N ILE A 372 -3.22 -9.95 -9.97
CA ILE A 372 -2.22 -9.34 -9.12
C ILE A 372 -1.16 -8.68 -9.98
N ASP A 373 -1.05 -7.35 -9.83
CA ASP A 373 -0.02 -6.56 -10.49
C ASP A 373 1.00 -6.13 -9.42
N HIS A 374 2.13 -6.81 -9.35
CA HIS A 374 3.18 -6.59 -8.36
C HIS A 374 4.57 -6.51 -9.01
N TRP A 375 5.55 -6.07 -8.21
CA TRP A 375 6.94 -5.99 -8.63
C TRP A 375 7.91 -6.56 -7.60
N VAL A 376 7.41 -7.26 -6.59
CA VAL A 376 8.23 -7.80 -5.50
C VAL A 376 8.25 -9.32 -5.52
N GLU A 377 9.38 -9.89 -5.12
CA GLU A 377 9.62 -11.31 -4.89
C GLU A 377 10.49 -11.50 -3.66
N SER A 378 10.65 -12.75 -3.21
CA SER A 378 11.51 -13.05 -2.05
C SER A 378 12.94 -12.57 -2.33
N GLY A 379 13.50 -11.79 -1.40
CA GLY A 379 14.78 -11.12 -1.53
C GLY A 379 14.70 -9.66 -2.01
N SER A 380 13.55 -9.18 -2.48
CA SER A 380 13.39 -7.79 -2.91
C SER A 380 13.69 -6.80 -1.78
N ILE A 381 14.48 -5.77 -2.07
CA ILE A 381 14.81 -4.68 -1.15
C ILE A 381 13.89 -3.50 -1.42
N ILE A 382 13.14 -3.08 -0.41
CA ILE A 382 12.25 -1.92 -0.48
C ILE A 382 13.02 -0.68 -0.06
N SER A 383 13.28 0.19 -1.04
CA SER A 383 14.00 1.45 -0.85
C SER A 383 13.09 2.54 -0.25
N PRO A 384 13.61 3.42 0.62
CA PRO A 384 12.87 4.58 1.11
C PRO A 384 12.79 5.74 0.09
N PHE A 385 13.44 5.64 -1.07
CA PHE A 385 13.52 6.73 -2.05
C PHE A 385 12.32 6.84 -2.99
N TYR A 386 11.49 5.80 -3.08
CA TYR A 386 10.40 5.70 -4.05
C TYR A 386 9.07 5.35 -3.35
N ASP A 387 7.99 5.38 -4.13
CA ASP A 387 6.66 5.01 -3.66
C ASP A 387 6.67 3.61 -3.00
N PRO A 388 6.10 3.45 -1.79
CA PRO A 388 6.13 2.20 -1.04
C PRO A 388 5.15 1.14 -1.57
N MET A 389 4.47 1.33 -2.69
CA MET A 389 3.51 0.36 -3.24
C MET A 389 4.22 -0.89 -3.75
N LEU A 390 3.89 -2.03 -3.17
CA LEU A 390 4.44 -3.35 -3.52
C LEU A 390 3.66 -4.00 -4.67
N GLY A 391 2.36 -3.75 -4.72
CA GLY A 391 1.49 -4.31 -5.72
C GLY A 391 0.02 -3.97 -5.48
N LYS A 392 -0.82 -4.47 -6.37
CA LYS A 392 -2.28 -4.32 -6.36
C LYS A 392 -2.90 -5.70 -6.49
N VAL A 393 -3.84 -6.01 -5.61
CA VAL A 393 -4.65 -7.23 -5.68
C VAL A 393 -6.04 -6.82 -6.13
N MET A 394 -6.52 -7.41 -7.21
CA MET A 394 -7.81 -7.10 -7.83
C MET A 394 -8.65 -8.37 -7.92
N ALA A 395 -9.88 -8.30 -7.46
CA ALA A 395 -10.85 -9.38 -7.58
C ALA A 395 -12.05 -8.93 -8.41
N TRP A 396 -12.50 -9.81 -9.32
CA TRP A 396 -13.72 -9.65 -10.09
C TRP A 396 -14.72 -10.76 -9.75
N ALA A 397 -16.00 -10.45 -9.78
CA ALA A 397 -17.09 -11.42 -9.69
C ALA A 397 -18.39 -10.87 -10.32
N GLU A 398 -19.39 -11.72 -10.45
CA GLU A 398 -20.73 -11.35 -10.94
C GLU A 398 -21.44 -10.38 -10.01
N THR A 399 -21.17 -10.46 -8.71
CA THR A 399 -21.72 -9.56 -7.69
C THR A 399 -20.62 -8.91 -6.86
N ARG A 400 -20.93 -7.74 -6.31
CA ARG A 400 -20.01 -6.96 -5.46
C ARG A 400 -19.55 -7.73 -4.23
N ASP A 401 -20.48 -8.40 -3.52
CA ASP A 401 -20.16 -9.15 -2.30
C ASP A 401 -19.21 -10.32 -2.56
N ILE A 402 -19.39 -11.03 -3.68
CA ILE A 402 -18.49 -12.11 -4.08
C ILE A 402 -17.10 -11.53 -4.41
N ALA A 403 -17.01 -10.37 -5.07
CA ALA A 403 -15.74 -9.72 -5.36
C ALA A 403 -15.03 -9.28 -4.07
N ILE A 404 -15.73 -8.68 -3.11
CA ILE A 404 -15.17 -8.30 -1.79
C ILE A 404 -14.65 -9.54 -1.05
N ASN A 405 -15.43 -10.62 -0.98
CA ASN A 405 -15.01 -11.84 -0.29
C ASN A 405 -13.78 -12.47 -0.98
N ARG A 406 -13.77 -12.51 -2.31
CA ARG A 406 -12.61 -13.02 -3.08
C ARG A 406 -11.34 -12.20 -2.84
N LEU A 407 -11.47 -10.87 -2.76
CA LEU A 407 -10.34 -9.99 -2.42
C LEU A 407 -9.86 -10.25 -0.99
N ALA A 408 -10.78 -10.37 -0.02
CA ALA A 408 -10.44 -10.66 1.37
C ALA A 408 -9.71 -12.01 1.50
N ASP A 409 -10.18 -13.07 0.84
CA ASP A 409 -9.54 -14.38 0.81
C ASP A 409 -8.14 -14.32 0.16
N ALA A 410 -7.98 -13.54 -0.91
CA ALA A 410 -6.70 -13.35 -1.57
C ALA A 410 -5.69 -12.66 -0.65
N LEU A 411 -6.12 -11.63 0.11
CA LEU A 411 -5.27 -10.94 1.08
C LEU A 411 -4.85 -11.86 2.23
N GLN A 412 -5.72 -12.72 2.73
CA GLN A 412 -5.36 -13.71 3.76
C GLN A 412 -4.32 -14.73 3.26
N LYS A 413 -4.39 -15.12 1.98
CA LYS A 413 -3.44 -16.05 1.36
C LYS A 413 -2.13 -15.37 0.95
N THR A 414 -2.08 -14.04 0.94
CA THR A 414 -0.86 -13.27 0.64
C THR A 414 0.06 -13.27 1.85
N ALA A 415 1.31 -13.65 1.66
CA ALA A 415 2.35 -13.52 2.68
C ALA A 415 3.47 -12.61 2.18
N LEU A 416 3.78 -11.59 2.98
CA LEU A 416 4.82 -10.59 2.72
C LEU A 416 5.58 -10.37 4.03
N ASP A 417 6.65 -11.16 4.24
CA ASP A 417 7.40 -11.16 5.50
C ASP A 417 8.75 -10.46 5.35
N GLY A 418 9.24 -9.90 6.44
CA GLY A 418 10.50 -9.14 6.52
C GLY A 418 10.30 -7.64 6.68
N ILE A 419 9.15 -7.11 6.25
CA ILE A 419 8.73 -5.72 6.46
C ILE A 419 7.27 -5.66 6.88
N VAL A 420 6.83 -4.53 7.40
CA VAL A 420 5.42 -4.29 7.71
C VAL A 420 4.68 -3.77 6.49
N THR A 421 3.47 -4.26 6.26
CA THR A 421 2.61 -3.82 5.16
C THR A 421 1.22 -3.45 5.68
N ASN A 422 0.45 -2.76 4.85
CA ASN A 422 -0.95 -2.44 5.14
C ASN A 422 -1.92 -3.58 4.82
N ARG A 423 -1.46 -4.78 4.45
CA ARG A 423 -2.30 -5.93 4.03
C ARG A 423 -3.44 -6.22 5.02
N ASP A 424 -3.12 -6.39 6.30
CA ASP A 424 -4.11 -6.73 7.32
C ASP A 424 -5.05 -5.56 7.63
N TYR A 425 -4.54 -4.32 7.57
CA TYR A 425 -5.35 -3.11 7.68
C TYR A 425 -6.43 -3.07 6.58
N VAL A 426 -6.03 -3.33 5.33
CA VAL A 426 -6.97 -3.38 4.19
C VAL A 426 -7.97 -4.51 4.36
N TRP A 427 -7.53 -5.69 4.79
CA TRP A 427 -8.41 -6.81 5.08
C TRP A 427 -9.48 -6.45 6.12
N HIS A 428 -9.11 -5.75 7.19
CA HIS A 428 -10.06 -5.31 8.22
C HIS A 428 -11.08 -4.30 7.67
N ILE A 429 -10.66 -3.39 6.78
CA ILE A 429 -11.59 -2.46 6.11
C ILE A 429 -12.64 -3.25 5.31
N LEU A 430 -12.23 -4.29 4.58
CA LEU A 430 -13.15 -5.14 3.79
C LEU A 430 -14.20 -5.88 4.65
N GLN A 431 -13.97 -6.01 5.96
CA GLN A 431 -14.91 -6.64 6.89
C GLN A 431 -15.92 -5.65 7.47
N THR A 432 -15.77 -4.34 7.25
CA THR A 432 -16.67 -3.34 7.84
C THR A 432 -18.03 -3.28 7.13
N ASP A 433 -19.10 -3.11 7.91
CA ASP A 433 -20.46 -2.96 7.37
C ASP A 433 -20.55 -1.74 6.43
N VAL A 434 -19.86 -0.66 6.75
CA VAL A 434 -19.85 0.58 5.94
C VAL A 434 -19.30 0.34 4.54
N LEU A 435 -18.18 -0.40 4.40
CA LEU A 435 -17.67 -0.76 3.08
C LEU A 435 -18.63 -1.71 2.37
N ARG A 436 -19.12 -2.73 3.07
CA ARG A 436 -20.04 -3.71 2.48
C ARG A 436 -21.35 -3.09 2.02
N ALA A 437 -21.86 -2.09 2.76
CA ALA A 437 -23.03 -1.32 2.35
C ALA A 437 -22.76 -0.34 1.18
N GLY A 438 -21.50 -0.08 0.82
CA GLY A 438 -21.12 0.93 -0.19
C GLY A 438 -21.31 2.37 0.29
N GLU A 439 -21.17 2.60 1.59
CA GLU A 439 -21.39 3.90 2.26
C GLU A 439 -20.09 4.59 2.67
N ILE A 440 -18.96 4.15 2.14
CA ILE A 440 -17.65 4.77 2.40
C ILE A 440 -17.64 6.19 1.84
N HIS A 441 -17.09 7.09 2.63
CA HIS A 441 -16.78 8.48 2.23
C HIS A 441 -15.28 8.78 2.45
N THR A 442 -14.76 9.82 1.84
CA THR A 442 -13.32 10.13 1.78
C THR A 442 -12.64 10.32 3.15
N ARG A 443 -13.41 10.55 4.22
CA ARG A 443 -12.90 10.74 5.59
C ARG A 443 -13.12 9.53 6.50
N TYR A 444 -13.74 8.47 6.00
CA TYR A 444 -14.07 7.29 6.83
C TYR A 444 -12.85 6.75 7.58
N LEU A 445 -11.71 6.60 6.88
CA LEU A 445 -10.50 6.05 7.47
C LEU A 445 -9.83 6.96 8.52
N ASN A 446 -10.20 8.24 8.63
CA ASN A 446 -9.67 9.13 9.67
C ASN A 446 -10.16 8.74 11.08
N SER A 447 -11.34 8.11 11.16
CA SER A 447 -11.93 7.61 12.41
C SER A 447 -11.85 6.08 12.55
N PHE A 448 -11.36 5.38 11.53
CA PHE A 448 -11.25 3.93 11.54
C PHE A 448 -10.14 3.48 12.50
N GLN A 449 -10.54 2.80 13.58
CA GLN A 449 -9.60 2.26 14.55
C GLN A 449 -9.14 0.88 14.11
N TYR A 450 -7.84 0.75 13.92
CA TYR A 450 -7.18 -0.50 13.59
C TYR A 450 -6.25 -0.92 14.71
N HIS A 451 -6.51 -2.09 15.27
CA HIS A 451 -5.68 -2.71 16.30
C HIS A 451 -5.09 -4.00 15.75
N PRO A 452 -3.87 -3.96 15.17
CA PRO A 452 -3.24 -5.15 14.63
C PRO A 452 -2.97 -6.17 15.74
N GLN A 453 -3.18 -7.45 15.44
CA GLN A 453 -2.84 -8.55 16.36
C GLN A 453 -1.31 -8.73 16.38
N SER A 454 -0.61 -7.78 17.04
CA SER A 454 0.85 -7.72 17.00
C SER A 454 1.44 -7.01 18.21
N CYS A 455 2.77 -7.12 18.34
CA CYS A 455 3.55 -6.22 19.17
C CYS A 455 4.79 -5.71 18.43
N ASP A 456 5.21 -4.49 18.79
CA ASP A 456 6.41 -3.84 18.26
C ASP A 456 7.61 -4.14 19.12
N VAL A 457 8.75 -4.44 18.53
CA VAL A 457 10.03 -4.57 19.21
C VAL A 457 10.66 -3.18 19.36
N LEU A 458 10.60 -2.60 20.56
CA LEU A 458 11.23 -1.32 20.86
C LEU A 458 12.74 -1.45 21.12
N ALA A 459 13.13 -2.58 21.74
CA ALA A 459 14.53 -2.99 21.91
C ALA A 459 14.60 -4.52 21.84
N PRO A 460 15.58 -5.12 21.16
CA PRO A 460 15.60 -6.56 20.89
C PRO A 460 16.20 -7.40 22.04
N GLY A 461 16.86 -6.79 23.00
CA GLY A 461 17.72 -7.50 23.97
C GLY A 461 19.06 -7.91 23.35
N THR A 462 19.77 -8.82 24.01
CA THR A 462 21.09 -9.28 23.54
C THR A 462 20.95 -10.23 22.35
N MET A 463 20.11 -11.25 22.47
CA MET A 463 19.79 -12.20 21.41
C MET A 463 18.43 -12.80 21.72
N THR A 464 17.41 -12.36 21.01
CA THR A 464 16.05 -12.85 21.09
C THR A 464 15.66 -13.44 19.74
N THR A 465 15.22 -14.71 19.73
CA THR A 465 14.84 -15.42 18.49
C THR A 465 13.46 -16.04 18.65
N ILE A 466 12.76 -16.22 17.54
CA ILE A 466 11.53 -17.02 17.51
C ILE A 466 11.93 -18.49 17.45
N GLN A 467 11.36 -19.29 18.35
CA GLN A 467 11.57 -20.73 18.39
C GLN A 467 10.24 -21.47 18.49
N ASP A 468 10.18 -22.70 17.98
CA ASP A 468 9.07 -23.62 18.16
C ASP A 468 9.60 -25.02 18.56
N TYR A 469 8.76 -25.82 19.23
CA TYR A 469 9.12 -27.18 19.63
C TYR A 469 8.54 -28.19 18.58
N PRO A 470 9.28 -29.21 18.17
CA PRO A 470 10.65 -29.59 18.56
C PRO A 470 11.75 -28.97 17.69
N GLY A 471 11.44 -27.92 16.93
CA GLY A 471 12.32 -27.36 15.92
C GLY A 471 12.30 -28.16 14.62
N ARG A 472 13.23 -27.87 13.73
CA ARG A 472 13.33 -28.38 12.35
C ARG A 472 14.06 -29.73 12.32
N ARG A 473 13.30 -30.81 12.26
CA ARG A 473 13.86 -32.18 12.27
C ARG A 473 14.00 -32.73 10.86
N GLY A 474 14.97 -33.67 10.68
CA GLY A 474 15.11 -34.43 9.46
C GLY A 474 16.05 -33.86 8.41
N TYR A 475 16.86 -32.83 8.77
CA TYR A 475 17.74 -32.13 7.82
C TYR A 475 19.22 -32.12 8.23
N TRP A 476 19.63 -32.97 9.18
CA TRP A 476 21.02 -33.08 9.62
C TRP A 476 21.97 -33.51 8.50
N ASP A 477 21.50 -34.38 7.62
CA ASP A 477 22.24 -34.91 6.50
C ASP A 477 22.62 -33.86 5.46
N VAL A 478 21.85 -32.77 5.39
CA VAL A 478 22.13 -31.59 4.54
C VAL A 478 22.70 -30.41 5.33
N GLY A 479 23.10 -30.62 6.58
CA GLY A 479 23.77 -29.63 7.40
C GLY A 479 22.86 -28.60 8.07
N VAL A 480 21.55 -28.81 8.09
CA VAL A 480 20.60 -27.93 8.78
C VAL A 480 20.26 -28.47 10.15
N PRO A 481 20.70 -27.81 11.25
CA PRO A 481 20.39 -28.22 12.60
C PRO A 481 18.91 -28.00 12.95
N PRO A 482 18.35 -28.71 13.95
CA PRO A 482 16.96 -28.59 14.31
C PRO A 482 16.56 -27.20 14.78
N SER A 483 17.47 -26.43 15.38
CA SER A 483 17.10 -25.24 16.16
C SER A 483 16.09 -25.61 17.27
N GLY A 484 15.09 -24.78 17.52
CA GLY A 484 14.11 -25.00 18.58
C GLY A 484 14.59 -24.47 19.95
N PRO A 485 13.75 -24.56 20.98
CA PRO A 485 14.07 -24.02 22.31
C PRO A 485 15.22 -24.81 22.96
N PHE A 486 16.19 -24.08 23.52
CA PHE A 486 17.32 -24.67 24.24
C PHE A 486 16.87 -25.39 25.53
N ASP A 487 15.95 -24.77 26.31
CA ASP A 487 15.25 -25.37 27.45
C ASP A 487 13.82 -25.72 27.02
N ASP A 488 13.67 -26.87 26.37
CA ASP A 488 12.39 -27.33 25.84
C ASP A 488 11.35 -27.57 26.94
N VAL A 489 11.75 -27.92 28.15
CA VAL A 489 10.85 -28.11 29.29
C VAL A 489 10.20 -26.79 29.68
N ALA A 490 10.98 -25.74 29.87
CA ALA A 490 10.46 -24.42 30.23
C ALA A 490 9.55 -23.86 29.14
N PHE A 491 9.92 -24.06 27.86
CA PHE A 491 9.14 -23.62 26.71
C PHE A 491 7.78 -24.33 26.64
N ARG A 492 7.76 -25.65 26.73
CA ARG A 492 6.54 -26.46 26.67
C ARG A 492 5.61 -26.19 27.87
N LEU A 493 6.16 -26.06 29.07
CA LEU A 493 5.38 -25.69 30.25
C LEU A 493 4.66 -24.36 30.08
N GLY A 494 5.32 -23.37 29.51
CA GLY A 494 4.69 -22.09 29.20
C GLY A 494 3.57 -22.20 28.19
N ASN A 495 3.75 -22.93 27.10
CA ASN A 495 2.69 -23.18 26.14
C ASN A 495 1.49 -23.92 26.77
N ARG A 496 1.73 -24.90 27.63
CA ARG A 496 0.66 -25.59 28.39
C ARG A 496 -0.10 -24.66 29.33
N LEU A 497 0.59 -23.75 30.04
CA LEU A 497 -0.06 -22.75 30.89
C LEU A 497 -1.00 -21.84 30.13
N LEU A 498 -0.68 -21.53 28.88
CA LEU A 498 -1.52 -20.75 27.96
C LEU A 498 -2.61 -21.62 27.29
N GLY A 499 -2.61 -22.94 27.47
CA GLY A 499 -3.48 -23.84 26.72
C GLY A 499 -3.18 -23.84 25.23
N ASN A 500 -1.93 -23.63 24.85
CA ASN A 500 -1.43 -23.75 23.48
C ASN A 500 -1.00 -25.19 23.18
N PRO A 501 -0.98 -25.60 21.90
CA PRO A 501 -0.17 -26.72 21.48
C PRO A 501 1.31 -26.49 21.81
N GLU A 502 2.05 -27.54 22.17
CA GLU A 502 3.47 -27.43 22.53
C GLU A 502 4.35 -26.87 21.40
N ILE A 503 3.89 -27.02 20.16
CA ILE A 503 4.55 -26.52 18.94
C ILE A 503 4.32 -25.02 18.69
N ALA A 504 3.49 -24.33 19.49
CA ALA A 504 3.23 -22.91 19.28
C ALA A 504 4.51 -22.10 19.44
N ALA A 505 4.82 -21.27 18.43
CA ALA A 505 6.05 -20.48 18.43
C ALA A 505 6.02 -19.36 19.48
N GLY A 506 7.19 -19.10 20.09
CA GLY A 506 7.40 -18.06 21.08
C GLY A 506 8.82 -17.51 21.00
N LEU A 507 9.14 -16.59 21.91
CA LEU A 507 10.48 -16.00 21.99
C LEU A 507 11.38 -16.78 22.94
N GLU A 508 12.57 -17.15 22.45
CA GLU A 508 13.71 -17.54 23.26
C GLU A 508 14.62 -16.33 23.48
N ILE A 509 14.97 -16.06 24.71
CA ILE A 509 15.70 -14.88 25.18
C ILE A 509 17.01 -15.30 25.80
N THR A 510 18.11 -14.70 25.37
CA THR A 510 19.45 -14.97 25.88
C THR A 510 19.95 -13.81 26.74
N PHE A 511 20.21 -14.03 28.01
CA PHE A 511 20.78 -13.13 29.01
C PHE A 511 20.00 -11.84 29.30
N ASN A 512 19.67 -11.04 28.28
CA ASN A 512 18.94 -9.79 28.42
C ASN A 512 17.82 -9.74 27.38
N GLY A 513 16.61 -9.42 27.82
CA GLY A 513 15.39 -9.55 27.04
C GLY A 513 14.97 -8.29 26.28
N PRO A 514 13.96 -8.44 25.43
CA PRO A 514 13.42 -7.36 24.63
C PRO A 514 12.49 -6.43 25.43
N THR A 515 12.24 -5.24 24.85
CA THR A 515 11.14 -4.36 25.23
C THR A 515 10.11 -4.41 24.11
N LEU A 516 8.86 -4.81 24.45
CA LEU A 516 7.77 -5.05 23.52
C LEU A 516 6.61 -4.11 23.82
N LYS A 517 6.08 -3.41 22.81
CA LYS A 517 4.85 -2.62 22.91
C LYS A 517 3.71 -3.35 22.20
N PHE A 518 2.62 -3.60 22.91
CA PHE A 518 1.50 -4.36 22.38
C PHE A 518 0.50 -3.47 21.63
N ASN A 519 0.04 -3.92 20.47
CA ASN A 519 -0.96 -3.24 19.66
C ASN A 519 -2.37 -3.84 19.85
N CYS A 520 -2.47 -4.98 20.52
CA CYS A 520 -3.71 -5.69 20.83
C CYS A 520 -3.70 -6.22 22.26
N ARG A 521 -4.88 -6.64 22.73
CA ARG A 521 -5.00 -7.44 23.93
C ARG A 521 -4.42 -8.83 23.70
N GLN A 522 -3.48 -9.27 24.55
CA GLN A 522 -2.84 -10.56 24.43
C GLN A 522 -2.60 -11.20 25.80
N GLN A 523 -2.64 -12.53 25.87
CA GLN A 523 -2.28 -13.29 27.08
C GLN A 523 -0.94 -13.96 26.88
N LEU A 524 -0.07 -13.83 27.89
CA LEU A 524 1.30 -14.35 27.82
C LEU A 524 1.77 -14.94 29.15
N VAL A 525 2.92 -15.62 29.08
CA VAL A 525 3.62 -16.17 30.24
C VAL A 525 5.12 -16.08 30.02
N LEU A 526 5.85 -15.83 31.09
CA LEU A 526 7.30 -15.88 31.15
C LEU A 526 7.74 -17.16 31.85
N THR A 527 8.70 -17.89 31.24
CA THR A 527 9.25 -19.14 31.80
C THR A 527 10.78 -19.19 31.62
N GLY A 528 11.45 -20.22 32.13
CA GLY A 528 12.90 -20.38 32.03
C GLY A 528 13.64 -19.68 33.18
N ALA A 529 14.85 -19.20 32.92
CA ALA A 529 15.66 -18.46 33.85
C ALA A 529 14.96 -17.16 34.28
N LEU A 530 14.99 -16.88 35.60
CA LEU A 530 14.38 -15.66 36.13
C LEU A 530 15.14 -14.42 35.65
N MET A 531 14.41 -13.42 35.25
CA MET A 531 14.95 -12.14 34.82
C MET A 531 14.10 -10.97 35.32
N GLU A 532 14.65 -9.77 35.28
CA GLU A 532 13.88 -8.56 35.51
C GLU A 532 12.75 -8.47 34.47
N ALA A 533 11.50 -8.34 34.93
CA ALA A 533 10.35 -8.25 34.06
C ALA A 533 9.34 -7.27 34.63
N SER A 534 8.89 -6.31 33.81
CA SER A 534 7.87 -5.35 34.21
C SER A 534 6.92 -5.03 33.04
N LEU A 535 5.66 -4.80 33.36
CA LEU A 535 4.62 -4.30 32.48
C LEU A 535 4.27 -2.87 32.92
N ASP A 536 4.56 -1.88 32.09
CA ASP A 536 4.42 -0.45 32.40
C ASP A 536 5.09 -0.04 33.75
N GLY A 537 6.20 -0.70 34.06
CA GLY A 537 6.96 -0.48 35.31
C GLY A 537 6.59 -1.40 36.47
N GLU A 538 5.42 -2.04 36.45
CA GLU A 538 4.98 -2.97 37.50
C GLU A 538 5.58 -4.37 37.30
N PRO A 539 6.13 -5.01 38.36
CA PRO A 539 6.77 -6.31 38.23
C PRO A 539 5.83 -7.43 37.77
N VAL A 540 6.31 -8.30 36.88
CA VAL A 540 5.56 -9.47 36.36
C VAL A 540 6.17 -10.75 36.89
N SER A 541 5.31 -11.71 37.29
CA SER A 541 5.72 -13.00 37.83
C SER A 541 5.98 -14.04 36.73
N PHE A 542 7.04 -14.81 36.88
CA PHE A 542 7.33 -15.99 36.07
C PHE A 542 6.40 -17.16 36.37
N TYR A 543 6.15 -18.01 35.39
CA TYR A 543 5.29 -19.20 35.47
C TYR A 543 3.85 -18.91 35.91
N LYS A 544 3.40 -17.67 35.66
CA LYS A 544 2.01 -17.22 35.86
C LYS A 544 1.57 -16.48 34.59
N THR A 545 0.42 -16.85 34.05
CA THR A 545 -0.14 -16.15 32.91
C THR A 545 -0.66 -14.77 33.32
N PHE A 546 -0.49 -13.79 32.43
CA PHE A 546 -1.03 -12.44 32.61
C PHE A 546 -1.54 -11.90 31.26
N VAL A 547 -2.35 -10.88 31.31
CA VAL A 547 -2.93 -10.23 30.12
C VAL A 547 -2.30 -8.86 29.98
N VAL A 548 -2.03 -8.47 28.75
CA VAL A 548 -1.63 -7.12 28.35
C VAL A 548 -2.71 -6.49 27.51
N GLU A 549 -2.84 -5.18 27.59
CA GLU A 549 -3.79 -4.38 26.81
C GLU A 549 -3.06 -3.56 25.74
N PRO A 550 -3.77 -3.08 24.68
CA PRO A 550 -3.17 -2.24 23.65
C PRO A 550 -2.46 -1.02 24.25
N GLY A 551 -1.25 -0.75 23.75
CA GLY A 551 -0.41 0.36 24.18
C GLY A 551 0.55 0.02 25.32
N GLN A 552 0.32 -1.06 26.09
CA GLN A 552 1.19 -1.44 27.22
C GLN A 552 2.57 -1.93 26.74
N ILE A 553 3.57 -1.70 27.59
CA ILE A 553 4.97 -2.01 27.31
C ILE A 553 5.48 -3.05 28.30
N LEU A 554 5.83 -4.23 27.79
CA LEU A 554 6.54 -5.28 28.53
C LEU A 554 8.05 -5.07 28.35
N LYS A 555 8.75 -4.83 29.45
CA LYS A 555 10.21 -4.71 29.47
C LYS A 555 10.80 -5.93 30.17
N LEU A 556 11.66 -6.65 29.44
CA LEU A 556 12.43 -7.78 29.96
C LEU A 556 13.90 -7.35 30.04
N GLY A 557 14.44 -7.39 31.25
CA GLY A 557 15.80 -6.96 31.53
C GLY A 557 16.79 -8.12 31.58
N LYS A 558 17.73 -8.06 32.52
CA LYS A 558 18.78 -9.07 32.69
C LYS A 558 18.29 -10.28 33.47
N ILE A 559 18.90 -11.43 33.23
CA ILE A 559 18.72 -12.62 34.04
C ILE A 559 19.32 -12.32 35.43
N THR A 560 18.55 -12.59 36.50
CA THR A 560 18.87 -12.21 37.89
C THR A 560 19.46 -13.35 38.71
N GLY A 561 19.55 -14.54 38.14
CA GLY A 561 20.02 -15.72 38.89
C GLY A 561 20.80 -16.71 38.01
N ALA A 562 20.60 -17.98 38.27
CA ALA A 562 21.15 -19.06 37.46
C ALA A 562 20.33 -19.27 36.20
N GLY A 563 20.97 -19.78 35.15
CA GLY A 563 20.36 -20.01 33.83
C GLY A 563 20.82 -18.99 32.79
N ALA A 564 20.54 -19.28 31.53
CA ALA A 564 20.97 -18.45 30.40
C ALA A 564 19.84 -18.19 29.38
N ARG A 565 18.71 -18.88 29.54
CA ARG A 565 17.57 -18.79 28.59
C ARG A 565 16.28 -18.54 29.38
N ALA A 566 15.52 -17.57 28.88
CA ALA A 566 14.14 -17.32 29.30
C ALA A 566 13.22 -17.33 28.06
N TYR A 567 11.94 -17.49 28.27
CA TYR A 567 10.94 -17.59 27.22
C TYR A 567 9.81 -16.61 27.49
N CYS A 568 9.37 -15.92 26.45
CA CYS A 568 8.13 -15.15 26.42
C CYS A 568 7.19 -15.81 25.41
N LEU A 569 6.10 -16.40 25.93
CA LEU A 569 5.16 -17.17 25.13
C LEU A 569 3.80 -16.46 25.10
N PHE A 570 3.13 -16.56 24.00
CA PHE A 570 1.90 -15.84 23.68
C PHE A 570 0.76 -16.81 23.43
N LYS A 571 -0.45 -16.51 23.87
CA LYS A 571 -1.64 -17.30 23.54
C LYS A 571 -1.82 -17.34 22.03
N GLY A 572 -1.95 -18.56 21.46
CA GLY A 572 -2.00 -18.80 20.01
C GLY A 572 -0.62 -18.84 19.33
N GLY A 573 0.44 -18.35 19.99
CA GLY A 573 1.79 -18.29 19.45
C GLY A 573 2.04 -17.15 18.47
N ILE A 574 3.27 -17.05 17.98
CA ILE A 574 3.70 -16.07 16.97
C ILE A 574 3.32 -16.59 15.58
N ALA A 575 2.68 -15.73 14.78
CA ALA A 575 2.36 -15.99 13.38
C ALA A 575 3.57 -15.65 12.52
N CYS A 576 4.28 -16.66 12.06
CA CYS A 576 5.34 -16.57 11.05
C CYS A 576 5.33 -17.85 10.21
N GLU A 577 6.09 -17.83 9.11
CA GLU A 577 6.14 -18.94 8.17
C GLU A 577 6.67 -20.22 8.81
N ASN A 578 6.09 -21.34 8.38
CA ASN A 578 6.64 -22.66 8.62
C ASN A 578 7.60 -23.03 7.48
N TYR A 579 8.90 -22.88 7.71
CA TYR A 579 9.93 -23.21 6.74
C TYR A 579 10.60 -24.54 7.09
N LEU A 580 10.58 -25.49 6.17
CA LEU A 580 11.06 -26.86 6.38
C LEU A 580 10.46 -27.53 7.63
N GLY A 581 9.16 -27.33 7.86
CA GLY A 581 8.41 -27.96 8.96
C GLY A 581 8.55 -27.27 10.33
N SER A 582 9.20 -26.11 10.45
CA SER A 582 9.40 -25.38 11.71
C SER A 582 9.40 -23.87 11.51
N LYS A 583 8.98 -23.15 12.55
CA LYS A 583 9.07 -21.69 12.68
C LYS A 583 10.38 -21.21 13.33
N ALA A 584 11.21 -22.15 13.80
CA ALA A 584 12.44 -21.83 14.52
C ALA A 584 13.44 -21.05 13.68
N THR A 585 13.98 -19.98 14.25
CA THR A 585 15.05 -19.18 13.63
C THR A 585 16.36 -19.95 13.60
N PHE A 586 17.00 -19.98 12.44
CA PHE A 586 18.37 -20.47 12.26
C PHE A 586 19.25 -19.35 11.75
N THR A 587 19.97 -18.68 12.62
CA THR A 587 20.70 -17.42 12.33
C THR A 587 21.86 -17.59 11.36
N LEU A 588 22.55 -18.75 11.35
CA LEU A 588 23.63 -19.02 10.40
C LEU A 588 23.11 -19.22 8.98
N GLY A 589 21.95 -19.89 8.84
CA GLY A 589 21.31 -20.10 7.55
C GLY A 589 20.44 -18.94 7.10
N GLN A 590 20.20 -17.96 7.98
CA GLN A 590 19.38 -16.77 7.74
C GLN A 590 17.94 -17.11 7.28
N PHE A 591 17.30 -18.09 7.92
CA PHE A 591 15.91 -18.47 7.67
C PHE A 591 15.17 -18.87 8.97
N GLY A 592 13.84 -18.96 8.87
CA GLY A 592 12.93 -19.17 9.99
C GLY A 592 12.68 -17.88 10.80
N GLY A 593 11.73 -17.93 11.73
CA GLY A 593 11.23 -16.73 12.39
C GLY A 593 10.59 -15.76 11.41
N ILE A 594 10.79 -14.45 11.59
CA ILE A 594 10.31 -13.41 10.67
C ILE A 594 11.40 -12.92 9.71
N THR A 595 12.67 -12.96 10.12
CA THR A 595 13.78 -12.39 9.34
C THR A 595 14.97 -13.34 9.16
N GLY A 596 14.88 -14.58 9.66
CA GLY A 596 16.02 -15.50 9.70
C GLY A 596 17.14 -15.07 10.66
N ALA A 597 16.89 -14.06 11.49
CA ALA A 597 17.86 -13.47 12.42
C ALA A 597 17.28 -13.27 13.80
N ALA A 598 18.11 -12.85 14.77
CA ALA A 598 17.64 -12.33 16.04
C ALA A 598 16.83 -11.04 15.81
N LEU A 599 15.85 -10.77 16.68
CA LEU A 599 15.01 -9.59 16.61
C LEU A 599 15.84 -8.31 16.57
N ARG A 600 15.31 -7.31 15.90
CA ARG A 600 15.87 -5.95 15.80
C ARG A 600 14.85 -4.93 16.26
N THR A 601 15.33 -3.77 16.64
CA THR A 601 14.46 -2.62 16.90
C THR A 601 13.67 -2.28 15.64
N GLY A 602 12.34 -2.17 15.78
CA GLY A 602 11.44 -1.91 14.67
C GLY A 602 10.74 -3.15 14.10
N ASP A 603 11.19 -4.36 14.43
CA ASP A 603 10.48 -5.58 14.04
C ASP A 603 9.07 -5.58 14.65
N VAL A 604 8.14 -6.22 13.94
CA VAL A 604 6.76 -6.45 14.37
C VAL A 604 6.48 -7.94 14.45
N LEU A 605 6.05 -8.37 15.62
CA LEU A 605 5.65 -9.76 15.85
C LEU A 605 4.14 -9.86 15.72
N ASN A 606 3.68 -10.57 14.70
CA ASN A 606 2.26 -10.84 14.49
C ASN A 606 1.84 -12.06 15.32
N PHE A 607 0.64 -12.01 15.89
CA PHE A 607 0.02 -13.11 16.60
C PHE A 607 -1.01 -13.81 15.71
N ALA A 608 -1.33 -15.07 16.01
CA ALA A 608 -2.46 -15.74 15.37
C ALA A 608 -3.75 -14.96 15.68
N GLU A 609 -4.71 -15.02 14.74
CA GLU A 609 -5.97 -14.27 14.85
C GLU A 609 -6.63 -14.44 16.23
N LYS A 610 -7.36 -13.37 16.63
CA LYS A 610 -8.08 -13.16 17.89
C LYS A 610 -8.32 -14.43 18.69
N VAL A 611 -7.43 -14.69 19.63
CA VAL A 611 -7.49 -15.87 20.48
C VAL A 611 -8.23 -15.51 21.76
N GLU A 612 -9.24 -16.28 22.13
CA GLU A 612 -9.89 -16.14 23.42
C GLU A 612 -8.88 -16.37 24.56
N THR A 613 -8.83 -15.44 25.51
CA THR A 613 -7.97 -15.59 26.69
C THR A 613 -8.51 -16.73 27.57
N VAL A 614 -7.61 -17.60 28.03
CA VAL A 614 -7.97 -18.63 29.00
C VAL A 614 -7.91 -18.07 30.43
N ALA A 615 -8.50 -18.78 31.38
CA ALA A 615 -8.39 -18.43 32.80
C ALA A 615 -6.91 -18.29 33.20
N GLN A 616 -6.62 -17.39 34.15
CA GLN A 616 -5.26 -17.25 34.66
C GLN A 616 -4.77 -18.56 35.28
N ALA A 617 -3.61 -19.01 34.84
CA ALA A 617 -2.96 -20.22 35.32
C ALA A 617 -1.60 -19.90 35.93
N GLN A 618 -1.22 -20.66 36.94
CA GLN A 618 0.07 -20.54 37.59
C GLN A 618 0.64 -21.92 37.86
N LEU A 619 1.92 -22.13 37.54
CA LEU A 619 2.61 -23.36 37.86
C LEU A 619 3.00 -23.35 39.34
N PRO A 620 2.63 -24.39 40.14
CA PRO A 620 3.07 -24.53 41.52
C PRO A 620 4.60 -24.47 41.61
N GLN A 621 5.13 -23.88 42.69
CA GLN A 621 6.57 -23.68 42.87
C GLN A 621 7.34 -25.00 42.84
N SER A 622 6.76 -26.08 43.38
CA SER A 622 7.34 -27.43 43.42
C SER A 622 7.53 -28.06 42.05
N LEU A 623 6.82 -27.57 41.00
CA LEU A 623 6.90 -28.08 39.64
C LEU A 623 7.74 -27.19 38.73
N ARG A 624 8.24 -26.05 39.22
CA ARG A 624 9.05 -25.13 38.41
C ARG A 624 10.45 -25.70 38.22
N PRO A 625 11.02 -25.70 37.03
CA PRO A 625 12.43 -26.04 36.82
C PRO A 625 13.34 -25.18 37.70
N GLN A 626 14.29 -25.81 38.34
CA GLN A 626 15.27 -25.13 39.21
C GLN A 626 16.60 -25.02 38.42
N HIS A 627 17.07 -23.80 38.25
CA HIS A 627 18.38 -23.52 37.70
C HIS A 627 19.39 -23.34 38.81
N THR A 628 20.57 -23.92 38.67
CA THR A 628 21.65 -23.85 39.66
C THR A 628 22.93 -23.31 39.03
N GLN A 629 23.87 -22.84 39.86
CA GLN A 629 25.21 -22.43 39.42
C GLN A 629 26.24 -23.56 39.59
N GLN A 630 25.80 -24.70 40.08
CA GLN A 630 26.62 -25.90 40.27
C GLN A 630 25.99 -27.04 39.50
N TRP A 631 26.75 -27.70 38.66
CA TRP A 631 26.27 -28.80 37.84
C TRP A 631 27.00 -30.09 38.18
N ARG A 632 26.28 -31.20 38.22
CA ARG A 632 26.82 -32.54 38.27
C ARG A 632 26.68 -33.18 36.91
N LEU A 633 27.77 -33.27 36.17
CA LEU A 633 27.81 -33.96 34.89
C LEU A 633 28.05 -35.45 35.14
N ARG A 634 27.16 -36.29 34.62
CA ARG A 634 27.37 -37.75 34.59
C ARG A 634 27.98 -38.06 33.23
N VAL A 635 29.09 -38.75 33.28
CA VAL A 635 29.80 -39.21 32.06
C VAL A 635 29.87 -40.72 32.02
N ILE A 636 29.86 -41.26 30.84
CA ILE A 636 30.19 -42.67 30.57
C ILE A 636 31.47 -42.70 29.74
N TYR A 637 32.30 -43.69 29.98
CA TYR A 637 33.48 -43.91 29.13
C TYR A 637 33.02 -44.29 27.72
N GLY A 638 33.57 -43.62 26.72
CA GLY A 638 33.36 -43.95 25.31
C GLY A 638 34.11 -45.21 24.94
N PRO A 639 33.86 -45.77 23.75
CA PRO A 639 34.47 -47.01 23.28
C PRO A 639 36.00 -46.91 23.07
N HIS A 640 36.54 -45.71 23.04
CA HIS A 640 37.99 -45.44 22.92
C HIS A 640 38.59 -44.87 24.23
N GLY A 641 37.99 -45.16 25.34
CA GLY A 641 38.50 -44.74 26.64
C GLY A 641 39.84 -45.45 26.94
N ALA A 642 40.94 -44.68 26.87
CA ALA A 642 42.23 -45.04 27.43
C ALA A 642 42.50 -44.11 28.63
#